data_0c9a93e078f9ee6006546b7d13b82dc2
#
_entry.id   0c9a93e078f9ee6006546b7d13b82dc2
#
_cell.length_a   1.000
_cell.length_b   1.000
_cell.length_c   1.000
_cell.angle_alpha   90.00
_cell.angle_beta   90.00
_cell.angle_gamma   90.00
#
_symmetry.space_group_name_H-M   'P 1'
#
loop_
_entity.id
_entity.type
_entity.pdbx_description
1 polymer ?
#
loop_
_entity_poly.entity_id
_entity_poly.type
_entity_poly.pdbx_seq_one_letter_code
_entity_poly.pdbx_strand_id
1 'polypeptide(L)'
;MADQVTTVLVCAYPTVETADSDFETLMSQVKGKQVGIQAAILISQDADGEVAVQRTGDNLGRKGMGWGGGVGFLVGLAAPPLLAATAVGAAGGAIVGKFADRRIQSGLGDTIGEALKPGTAVVIAMMDEDQQMGVERALGSALGRSAVETDKTGDAALKDSLAEAMGKFSPDRTVLPIPDRNFGGAVDRTIGRSVLDWSMIPGPKAPDDAPNVLLVLIDDAGFGGPGTFGGGINTPTLDRVKDMGLTYNRFHVTAVCSPTRAALLTGRNHHRVGMGGIAEFPGPYPGYTGQLPRSCAPFPRVLAENGYVTGGFGKWHLTPGQAFGPAGPFQRWPLAWGFNHFWGFLSGASGQYDPVITQDNTTIGVPQGKDGESYFFPDDLTDKSIEWLHGVRAQNKEKPWFLYYSTGCSHAPHHVPKEWADKYKGKFDDGWDAYRQRTFERQIELGIVPPDTELTERPEAYAAWDSLSEAEKTLYRRQMEVFAGFSENADYNVGRLIDAVDEIGELDNTIVIYIWGDNGASMEGTFTGSFNETTFFNGVVLEPAEQLEIIERFGGVEALGSEHTAPHYAAPWAHANNTPFQWGKQMASHLGGTRDPMVIAWPNRIEAGGSIRSQFTHAIDIGPTILELVGLPEAEMVDGIEQQPMDGTSFAYTLADADADERHTVQYFENYGSRAIYKDGWWACAKLDKLPWDFTPETLNRFGPGNYNPEEDVWELYYLPDDFSQANNLADQQPEKLEELKEVFW
;
A
#
# COMPACT_ATOMS: atom_id res chain seq x y z
N MET A 1 22.17 46.17 -40.75
CA MET A 1 22.67 45.18 -39.77
C MET A 1 21.45 44.30 -39.46
N ALA A 2 21.48 43.05 -39.83
CA ALA A 2 20.41 42.16 -39.45
C ALA A 2 20.38 42.10 -37.92
N ASP A 3 19.21 42.26 -37.31
CA ASP A 3 19.02 42.05 -35.87
C ASP A 3 19.50 40.62 -35.57
N GLN A 4 20.57 40.48 -34.78
CA GLN A 4 21.04 39.20 -34.30
C GLN A 4 20.01 38.65 -33.29
N VAL A 5 19.42 37.51 -33.60
CA VAL A 5 18.51 36.84 -32.69
C VAL A 5 19.29 36.36 -31.48
N THR A 6 18.88 36.78 -30.31
CA THR A 6 19.48 36.36 -29.04
C THR A 6 18.61 35.24 -28.43
N THR A 7 19.25 34.16 -28.04
CA THR A 7 18.60 33.00 -27.41
C THR A 7 18.85 33.04 -25.91
N VAL A 8 17.81 32.77 -25.13
CA VAL A 8 17.89 32.49 -23.69
C VAL A 8 17.71 30.98 -23.49
N LEU A 9 18.70 30.34 -22.91
CA LEU A 9 18.69 28.91 -22.58
C LEU A 9 18.52 28.76 -21.07
N VAL A 10 17.55 27.96 -20.68
CA VAL A 10 17.28 27.59 -19.28
C VAL A 10 17.66 26.12 -19.10
N CYS A 11 18.56 25.83 -18.15
CA CYS A 11 19.05 24.50 -17.82
C CYS A 11 18.74 24.18 -16.35
N ALA A 12 18.02 23.11 -16.08
CA ALA A 12 17.62 22.66 -14.75
C ALA A 12 18.50 21.50 -14.24
N TYR A 13 18.85 21.55 -12.95
CA TYR A 13 19.78 20.61 -12.30
C TYR A 13 19.21 20.04 -11.02
N PRO A 14 19.52 18.76 -10.70
CA PRO A 14 19.06 18.09 -9.49
C PRO A 14 19.75 18.62 -8.22
N THR A 15 20.98 19.13 -8.34
CA THR A 15 21.72 19.68 -7.20
C THR A 15 22.47 20.96 -7.59
N VAL A 16 22.76 21.76 -6.58
CA VAL A 16 23.55 23.01 -6.73
C VAL A 16 24.97 22.71 -7.18
N GLU A 17 25.58 21.63 -6.67
CA GLU A 17 26.96 21.22 -7.00
C GLU A 17 27.11 20.88 -8.49
N THR A 18 26.15 20.14 -9.04
CA THR A 18 26.12 19.77 -10.47
C THR A 18 26.01 21.02 -11.34
N ALA A 19 25.11 21.93 -10.97
CA ALA A 19 24.90 23.19 -11.66
C ALA A 19 26.15 24.08 -11.60
N ASP A 20 26.82 24.13 -10.44
CA ASP A 20 28.03 24.91 -10.21
C ASP A 20 29.21 24.40 -11.03
N SER A 21 29.39 23.09 -11.11
CA SER A 21 30.41 22.45 -11.95
C SER A 21 30.23 22.76 -13.44
N ASP A 22 29.01 22.68 -13.94
CA ASP A 22 28.69 23.01 -15.33
C ASP A 22 28.84 24.52 -15.60
N PHE A 23 28.45 25.36 -14.64
CA PHE A 23 28.64 26.80 -14.73
C PHE A 23 30.12 27.17 -14.81
N GLU A 24 30.99 26.54 -14.00
CA GLU A 24 32.45 26.73 -14.08
C GLU A 24 33.01 26.28 -15.43
N THR A 25 32.51 25.15 -15.97
CA THR A 25 32.88 24.64 -17.28
C THR A 25 32.51 25.66 -18.38
N LEU A 26 31.28 26.18 -18.35
CA LEU A 26 30.81 27.22 -19.25
C LEU A 26 31.74 28.46 -19.18
N MET A 27 32.00 28.99 -17.98
CA MET A 27 32.82 30.19 -17.78
C MET A 27 34.29 29.98 -18.20
N SER A 28 34.80 28.77 -18.04
CA SER A 28 36.14 28.38 -18.54
C SER A 28 36.21 28.43 -20.06
N GLN A 29 35.19 27.88 -20.75
CA GLN A 29 35.11 27.89 -22.22
C GLN A 29 34.87 29.29 -22.78
N VAL A 30 34.10 30.14 -22.11
CA VAL A 30 33.90 31.55 -22.41
C VAL A 30 35.23 32.31 -22.30
N LYS A 31 35.98 32.11 -21.21
CA LYS A 31 37.31 32.72 -21.00
C LYS A 31 38.33 32.25 -22.02
N GLY A 32 38.22 30.98 -22.44
CA GLY A 32 39.06 30.40 -23.49
C GLY A 32 38.63 30.79 -24.91
N LYS A 33 37.58 31.60 -25.10
CA LYS A 33 36.99 32.00 -26.38
C LYS A 33 36.49 30.82 -27.24
N GLN A 34 36.14 29.75 -26.62
CA GLN A 34 35.57 28.56 -27.29
C GLN A 34 34.05 28.69 -27.47
N VAL A 35 33.40 29.40 -26.56
CA VAL A 35 31.96 29.68 -26.54
C VAL A 35 31.75 31.15 -26.25
N GLY A 36 30.76 31.78 -26.92
CA GLY A 36 30.32 33.15 -26.69
C GLY A 36 29.03 33.20 -25.92
N ILE A 37 28.96 33.98 -24.85
CA ILE A 37 27.72 34.29 -24.13
C ILE A 37 27.61 35.78 -23.95
N GLN A 38 26.39 36.29 -23.85
CA GLN A 38 26.12 37.67 -23.43
C GLN A 38 26.07 37.76 -21.90
N ALA A 39 25.40 36.79 -21.25
CA ALA A 39 25.33 36.69 -19.81
C ALA A 39 24.94 35.24 -19.37
N ALA A 40 25.29 34.86 -18.13
CA ALA A 40 24.78 33.65 -17.49
C ALA A 40 24.54 33.90 -15.98
N ILE A 41 23.57 33.20 -15.41
CA ILE A 41 23.24 33.25 -13.99
C ILE A 41 22.94 31.85 -13.48
N LEU A 42 23.42 31.51 -12.28
CA LEU A 42 23.08 30.31 -11.55
C LEU A 42 22.20 30.68 -10.35
N ILE A 43 21.02 30.08 -10.29
CA ILE A 43 20.01 30.31 -9.23
C ILE A 43 19.72 28.94 -8.58
N SER A 44 19.60 28.92 -7.26
CA SER A 44 19.19 27.73 -6.52
C SER A 44 18.15 28.04 -5.46
N GLN A 45 17.45 27.02 -4.99
CA GLN A 45 16.60 27.07 -3.81
C GLN A 45 17.21 26.15 -2.74
N ASP A 46 17.35 26.66 -1.51
CA ASP A 46 17.84 25.88 -0.39
C ASP A 46 16.74 24.98 0.23
N ALA A 47 17.10 24.22 1.28
CA ALA A 47 16.18 23.31 1.96
C ALA A 47 15.01 24.04 2.69
N ASP A 48 15.19 25.31 3.02
CA ASP A 48 14.20 26.15 3.69
C ASP A 48 13.27 26.89 2.70
N GLY A 49 13.48 26.66 1.39
CA GLY A 49 12.69 27.26 0.32
C GLY A 49 13.17 28.65 -0.10
N GLU A 50 14.30 29.14 0.42
CA GLU A 50 14.87 30.45 0.05
C GLU A 50 15.62 30.37 -1.29
N VAL A 51 15.25 31.22 -2.23
CA VAL A 51 15.86 31.30 -3.56
C VAL A 51 17.04 32.25 -3.56
N ALA A 52 18.19 31.80 -4.03
CA ALA A 52 19.43 32.58 -4.04
C ALA A 52 20.12 32.55 -5.40
N VAL A 53 20.67 33.69 -5.81
CA VAL A 53 21.63 33.77 -6.93
C VAL A 53 23.01 33.33 -6.44
N GLN A 54 23.46 32.18 -6.93
CA GLN A 54 24.75 31.61 -6.54
C GLN A 54 25.90 32.22 -7.32
N ARG A 55 25.75 32.37 -8.64
CA ARG A 55 26.80 32.91 -9.52
C ARG A 55 26.22 33.73 -10.67
N THR A 56 27.05 34.64 -11.18
CA THR A 56 26.81 35.41 -12.42
C THR A 56 28.08 35.45 -13.28
N GLY A 57 27.94 35.48 -14.60
CA GLY A 57 29.05 35.55 -15.55
C GLY A 57 28.69 36.33 -16.81
N ASP A 58 29.68 37.06 -17.37
CA ASP A 58 29.57 37.75 -18.65
C ASP A 58 30.86 37.59 -19.47
N ASN A 59 30.81 37.87 -20.77
CA ASN A 59 31.96 37.87 -21.67
C ASN A 59 32.71 39.23 -21.69
N LEU A 60 32.24 40.22 -20.96
CA LEU A 60 32.75 41.58 -20.96
C LEU A 60 33.82 41.75 -19.88
N GLY A 61 35.04 41.20 -20.13
CA GLY A 61 36.22 41.55 -19.35
C GLY A 61 36.46 43.04 -19.32
N ARG A 62 36.81 43.59 -18.17
CA ARG A 62 37.25 44.94 -17.68
C ARG A 62 37.41 46.12 -18.66
N LYS A 63 36.92 46.14 -19.87
CA LYS A 63 37.04 47.23 -20.87
C LYS A 63 35.69 47.65 -21.50
N GLY A 64 34.66 47.71 -20.75
CA GLY A 64 33.39 48.20 -21.24
C GLY A 64 32.57 48.82 -20.13
N MET A 65 32.92 50.02 -19.65
CA MET A 65 32.02 50.88 -18.90
C MET A 65 30.94 51.42 -19.85
N GLY A 66 30.11 50.56 -20.32
CA GLY A 66 28.95 50.82 -21.17
C GLY A 66 28.09 49.61 -21.25
N TRP A 67 27.35 49.33 -20.17
CA TRP A 67 26.16 48.46 -20.15
C TRP A 67 26.38 46.98 -20.47
N GLY A 68 26.57 46.22 -19.44
CA GLY A 68 26.17 44.82 -19.36
C GLY A 68 24.65 44.66 -19.39
N GLY A 69 24.01 44.92 -20.53
CA GLY A 69 22.55 44.79 -20.68
C GLY A 69 22.07 43.37 -20.42
N GLY A 70 22.91 42.36 -20.73
CA GLY A 70 22.55 40.95 -20.55
C GLY A 70 22.53 40.50 -19.09
N VAL A 71 23.60 40.79 -18.28
CA VAL A 71 23.59 40.42 -16.84
C VAL A 71 22.57 41.24 -16.08
N GLY A 72 22.40 42.54 -16.42
CA GLY A 72 21.38 43.38 -15.83
C GLY A 72 19.97 42.90 -16.15
N PHE A 73 19.75 42.36 -17.34
CA PHE A 73 18.49 41.72 -17.74
C PHE A 73 18.25 40.44 -16.93
N LEU A 74 19.19 39.51 -16.90
CA LEU A 74 19.01 38.25 -16.17
C LEU A 74 18.90 38.44 -14.64
N VAL A 75 19.67 39.38 -14.05
CA VAL A 75 19.53 39.73 -12.62
C VAL A 75 18.22 40.47 -12.36
N GLY A 76 17.78 41.32 -13.31
CA GLY A 76 16.46 41.98 -13.23
C GLY A 76 15.27 40.99 -13.33
N LEU A 77 15.44 39.87 -14.02
CA LEU A 77 14.49 38.78 -14.08
C LEU A 77 14.45 37.97 -12.77
N ALA A 78 15.55 37.88 -12.03
CA ALA A 78 15.69 36.99 -10.87
C ALA A 78 15.34 37.62 -9.50
N ALA A 79 15.23 38.95 -9.36
CA ALA A 79 15.11 39.53 -8.02
C ALA A 79 14.44 40.90 -7.92
N PRO A 80 13.48 41.07 -6.99
CA PRO A 80 13.56 42.14 -6.00
C PRO A 80 13.83 41.72 -4.55
N PRO A 81 13.48 40.55 -4.03
CA PRO A 81 13.79 40.21 -2.63
C PRO A 81 15.20 39.64 -2.40
N LEU A 82 15.82 39.02 -3.42
CA LEU A 82 17.06 38.27 -3.29
C LEU A 82 18.36 39.07 -3.08
N LEU A 83 18.35 40.37 -3.35
CA LEU A 83 19.56 41.20 -3.23
C LEU A 83 19.90 41.61 -1.78
N ALA A 84 19.06 41.30 -0.82
CA ALA A 84 19.29 41.71 0.57
C ALA A 84 20.14 40.73 1.41
N ALA A 85 20.38 39.50 0.93
CA ALA A 85 20.88 38.40 1.75
C ALA A 85 22.34 37.94 1.46
N THR A 86 23.00 38.38 0.39
CA THR A 86 24.32 37.84 0.03
C THR A 86 25.44 38.87 -0.05
N ALA A 87 26.01 39.17 1.10
CA ALA A 87 27.32 39.78 1.24
C ALA A 87 28.35 38.72 1.68
N VAL A 88 28.70 37.76 0.80
CA VAL A 88 29.89 36.91 1.03
C VAL A 88 30.52 36.52 -0.30
N GLY A 89 31.67 37.13 -0.63
CA GLY A 89 32.48 36.73 -1.77
C GLY A 89 33.22 37.90 -2.41
N ALA A 90 34.42 38.16 -1.99
CA ALA A 90 35.22 39.39 -2.20
C ALA A 90 35.75 39.66 -3.64
N ALA A 91 34.97 39.36 -4.70
CA ALA A 91 35.33 39.77 -6.06
C ALA A 91 34.19 40.36 -6.91
N GLY A 92 32.93 40.26 -6.45
CA GLY A 92 31.74 40.70 -7.15
C GLY A 92 31.03 41.94 -6.57
N GLY A 93 31.45 42.41 -5.40
CA GLY A 93 30.73 43.40 -4.59
C GLY A 93 30.57 44.79 -5.17
N ALA A 94 31.25 45.16 -6.27
CA ALA A 94 31.15 46.49 -6.87
C ALA A 94 30.03 46.60 -7.95
N ILE A 95 29.55 45.50 -8.46
CA ILE A 95 28.53 45.48 -9.52
C ILE A 95 27.14 45.39 -8.93
N VAL A 96 26.95 44.59 -7.89
CA VAL A 96 25.64 44.38 -7.23
C VAL A 96 25.10 45.66 -6.56
N GLY A 97 26.00 46.49 -5.98
CA GLY A 97 25.59 47.72 -5.28
C GLY A 97 25.03 48.86 -6.16
N LYS A 98 25.20 48.80 -7.50
CA LYS A 98 24.65 49.82 -8.42
C LYS A 98 23.29 49.43 -9.02
N PHE A 99 22.84 48.20 -8.86
CA PHE A 99 21.55 47.73 -9.37
C PHE A 99 20.41 47.75 -8.33
N ALA A 100 20.75 47.95 -7.06
CA ALA A 100 19.74 48.06 -5.98
C ALA A 100 18.78 49.26 -6.11
N ASP A 101 19.12 50.27 -6.92
CA ASP A 101 18.35 51.52 -7.07
C ASP A 101 17.32 51.50 -8.22
N ARG A 102 17.19 50.44 -9.00
CA ARG A 102 16.15 50.34 -10.02
C ARG A 102 15.16 49.23 -9.68
N ARG A 103 14.06 49.65 -9.07
CA ARG A 103 12.83 48.84 -8.92
C ARG A 103 12.33 48.41 -10.29
N ILE A 104 12.62 47.16 -10.67
CA ILE A 104 11.82 46.48 -11.70
C ILE A 104 10.83 45.57 -10.96
N GLN A 105 9.59 46.00 -10.99
CA GLN A 105 8.46 45.16 -10.56
C GLN A 105 8.23 44.07 -11.61
N SER A 106 8.93 42.94 -11.52
CA SER A 106 8.55 41.73 -12.24
C SER A 106 8.27 40.63 -11.24
N GLY A 107 7.11 39.99 -11.32
CA GLY A 107 6.74 38.82 -10.52
C GLY A 107 7.51 37.54 -10.87
N LEU A 108 8.66 37.67 -11.53
CA LEU A 108 9.47 36.55 -12.00
C LEU A 108 10.27 35.90 -10.86
N GLY A 109 10.65 36.67 -9.82
CA GLY A 109 11.28 36.13 -8.62
C GLY A 109 10.36 35.16 -7.88
N ASP A 110 9.10 35.51 -7.77
CA ASP A 110 8.07 34.64 -7.19
C ASP A 110 7.85 33.41 -8.10
N THR A 111 7.85 33.61 -9.42
CA THR A 111 7.70 32.52 -10.41
C THR A 111 8.85 31.52 -10.39
N ILE A 112 10.11 32.00 -10.24
CA ILE A 112 11.29 31.13 -10.12
C ILE A 112 11.22 30.36 -8.79
N GLY A 113 10.81 31.04 -7.70
CA GLY A 113 10.63 30.42 -6.40
C GLY A 113 9.52 29.35 -6.40
N GLU A 114 8.43 29.58 -7.12
CA GLU A 114 7.35 28.59 -7.28
C GLU A 114 7.75 27.40 -8.16
N ALA A 115 8.64 27.60 -9.15
CA ALA A 115 9.06 26.57 -10.09
C ALA A 115 10.26 25.74 -9.61
N LEU A 116 11.18 26.32 -8.81
CA LEU A 116 12.30 25.60 -8.20
C LEU A 116 11.79 24.75 -7.02
N LYS A 117 12.43 23.60 -6.85
CA LYS A 117 12.24 22.76 -5.65
C LYS A 117 13.43 22.92 -4.70
N PRO A 118 13.23 22.73 -3.38
CA PRO A 118 14.35 22.73 -2.43
C PRO A 118 15.49 21.81 -2.87
N GLY A 119 16.73 22.31 -2.80
CA GLY A 119 17.93 21.60 -3.21
C GLY A 119 18.24 21.61 -4.71
N THR A 120 17.36 22.14 -5.57
CA THR A 120 17.58 22.21 -7.03
C THR A 120 18.17 23.53 -7.47
N ALA A 121 18.70 23.58 -8.71
CA ALA A 121 19.28 24.77 -9.30
C ALA A 121 18.93 24.92 -10.79
N VAL A 122 18.99 26.16 -11.29
CA VAL A 122 18.90 26.46 -12.72
C VAL A 122 20.07 27.34 -13.15
N VAL A 123 20.58 27.07 -14.35
CA VAL A 123 21.49 27.98 -15.07
C VAL A 123 20.67 28.59 -16.20
N ILE A 124 20.64 29.92 -16.24
CA ILE A 124 20.06 30.70 -17.35
C ILE A 124 21.19 31.39 -18.09
N ALA A 125 21.34 31.09 -19.38
CA ALA A 125 22.36 31.65 -20.22
C ALA A 125 21.78 32.39 -21.43
N MET A 126 22.32 33.53 -21.78
CA MET A 126 21.93 34.37 -22.91
C MET A 126 23.07 34.44 -23.93
N MET A 127 22.77 34.09 -25.18
CA MET A 127 23.78 33.96 -26.24
C MET A 127 23.19 34.27 -27.61
N ASP A 128 24.07 34.39 -28.61
CA ASP A 128 23.67 34.40 -30.00
C ASP A 128 23.30 32.96 -30.45
N GLU A 129 22.38 32.82 -31.39
CA GLU A 129 21.82 31.50 -31.82
C GLU A 129 22.94 30.53 -32.25
N ASP A 130 23.99 31.01 -32.93
CA ASP A 130 25.12 30.20 -33.39
C ASP A 130 25.97 29.63 -32.24
N GLN A 131 25.85 30.17 -31.03
CA GLN A 131 26.57 29.75 -29.83
C GLN A 131 25.78 28.72 -28.99
N GLN A 132 24.50 28.54 -29.23
CA GLN A 132 23.62 27.71 -28.41
C GLN A 132 24.17 26.29 -28.19
N MET A 133 24.55 25.60 -29.24
CA MET A 133 25.12 24.24 -29.12
C MET A 133 26.40 24.17 -28.29
N GLY A 134 27.20 25.23 -28.33
CA GLY A 134 28.43 25.34 -27.51
C GLY A 134 28.08 25.48 -26.01
N VAL A 135 27.12 26.33 -25.71
CA VAL A 135 26.64 26.55 -24.34
C VAL A 135 25.96 25.32 -23.80
N GLU A 136 25.09 24.68 -24.56
CA GLU A 136 24.38 23.42 -24.17
C GLU A 136 25.40 22.30 -23.87
N ARG A 137 26.49 22.22 -24.64
CA ARG A 137 27.56 21.25 -24.37
C ARG A 137 28.31 21.55 -23.08
N ALA A 138 28.57 22.84 -22.80
CA ALA A 138 29.22 23.24 -21.54
C ALA A 138 28.34 23.00 -20.31
N LEU A 139 26.99 23.04 -20.49
CA LEU A 139 25.99 22.75 -19.49
C LEU A 139 25.47 21.32 -19.62
N GLY A 140 26.35 20.35 -19.90
CA GLY A 140 26.04 19.00 -20.31
C GLY A 140 25.32 18.14 -19.26
N SER A 141 25.47 18.46 -17.96
CA SER A 141 24.88 17.72 -16.85
C SER A 141 23.43 18.13 -16.51
N ALA A 142 22.90 19.16 -17.18
CA ALA A 142 21.51 19.57 -16.98
C ALA A 142 20.52 18.47 -17.38
N LEU A 143 19.56 18.17 -16.52
CA LEU A 143 18.51 17.17 -16.77
C LEU A 143 17.33 17.74 -17.56
N GLY A 144 17.05 19.02 -17.44
CA GLY A 144 16.03 19.71 -18.22
C GLY A 144 16.60 20.92 -18.94
N ARG A 145 16.18 21.17 -20.18
CA ARG A 145 16.60 22.30 -21.00
C ARG A 145 15.41 22.87 -21.76
N SER A 146 15.35 24.20 -21.83
CA SER A 146 14.45 24.91 -22.73
C SER A 146 15.13 26.16 -23.29
N ALA A 147 14.85 26.51 -24.52
CA ALA A 147 15.41 27.68 -25.17
C ALA A 147 14.34 28.56 -25.77
N VAL A 148 14.48 29.88 -25.63
CA VAL A 148 13.55 30.87 -26.19
C VAL A 148 14.28 32.03 -26.83
N GLU A 149 13.74 32.55 -27.95
CA GLU A 149 14.29 33.71 -28.66
C GLU A 149 13.87 35.03 -27.96
N THR A 150 14.76 35.99 -27.84
CA THR A 150 14.55 37.21 -27.07
C THR A 150 13.61 38.22 -27.69
N ASP A 151 13.30 38.17 -28.98
CA ASP A 151 12.30 39.03 -29.63
C ASP A 151 10.85 38.73 -29.18
N LYS A 152 10.66 37.56 -28.57
CA LYS A 152 9.39 37.09 -27.99
C LYS A 152 9.38 37.10 -26.45
N THR A 153 10.47 37.54 -25.80
CA THR A 153 10.60 37.52 -24.36
C THR A 153 9.81 38.62 -23.67
N GLY A 154 8.53 38.30 -23.41
CA GLY A 154 7.89 38.82 -22.20
C GLY A 154 8.13 37.84 -21.05
N ASP A 155 7.89 38.27 -19.80
CA ASP A 155 8.00 37.44 -18.59
C ASP A 155 7.31 36.07 -18.74
N ALA A 156 6.25 35.98 -19.55
CA ALA A 156 5.53 34.74 -19.83
C ALA A 156 6.38 33.69 -20.57
N ALA A 157 7.15 34.06 -21.61
CA ALA A 157 7.91 33.09 -22.38
C ALA A 157 9.10 32.50 -21.58
N LEU A 158 9.70 33.28 -20.69
CA LEU A 158 10.72 32.75 -19.79
C LEU A 158 10.12 31.89 -18.68
N LYS A 159 8.93 32.24 -18.19
CA LYS A 159 8.13 31.41 -17.27
C LYS A 159 7.82 30.05 -17.90
N ASP A 160 7.36 30.06 -19.14
CA ASP A 160 7.06 28.84 -19.89
C ASP A 160 8.32 27.98 -20.12
N SER A 161 9.47 28.62 -20.47
CA SER A 161 10.75 27.92 -20.63
C SER A 161 11.28 27.36 -19.32
N LEU A 162 11.11 28.06 -18.21
CA LEU A 162 11.49 27.56 -16.89
C LEU A 162 10.58 26.38 -16.49
N ALA A 163 9.29 26.50 -16.65
CA ALA A 163 8.33 25.43 -16.41
C ALA A 163 8.61 24.21 -17.29
N GLU A 164 8.95 24.41 -18.58
CA GLU A 164 9.35 23.35 -19.50
C GLU A 164 10.65 22.65 -19.06
N ALA A 165 11.68 23.43 -18.69
CA ALA A 165 12.95 22.85 -18.24
C ALA A 165 12.79 22.09 -16.93
N MET A 166 12.02 22.63 -15.98
CA MET A 166 11.73 21.99 -14.70
C MET A 166 10.80 20.79 -14.87
N GLY A 167 9.82 20.87 -15.77
CA GLY A 167 8.92 19.75 -16.10
C GLY A 167 9.67 18.56 -16.73
N LYS A 168 10.68 18.82 -17.55
CA LYS A 168 11.59 17.78 -18.05
C LYS A 168 12.45 17.17 -16.94
N PHE A 169 12.73 17.93 -15.90
CA PHE A 169 13.46 17.50 -14.72
C PHE A 169 12.59 16.77 -13.70
N SER A 170 11.38 17.29 -13.44
CA SER A 170 10.41 16.69 -12.48
C SER A 170 9.19 16.24 -13.26
N PRO A 171 9.10 14.95 -13.63
CA PRO A 171 7.96 14.45 -14.38
C PRO A 171 6.69 14.56 -13.54
N ASP A 172 5.57 14.79 -14.21
CA ASP A 172 4.24 14.69 -13.62
C ASP A 172 3.99 13.22 -13.21
N ARG A 173 3.97 12.97 -11.91
CA ARG A 173 3.78 11.64 -11.34
C ARG A 173 2.31 11.25 -11.18
N THR A 174 1.38 12.16 -11.50
CA THR A 174 -0.06 11.87 -11.51
C THR A 174 -0.52 11.25 -12.82
N VAL A 175 0.30 11.35 -13.90
CA VAL A 175 0.02 10.77 -15.21
C VAL A 175 0.94 9.59 -15.48
N LEU A 176 0.36 8.39 -15.62
CA LEU A 176 1.10 7.13 -15.75
C LEU A 176 0.70 6.36 -17.03
N PRO A 177 1.63 5.65 -17.66
CA PRO A 177 3.07 5.68 -17.38
C PRO A 177 3.62 7.10 -17.54
N ILE A 178 4.67 7.41 -16.79
CA ILE A 178 5.34 8.71 -16.95
C ILE A 178 5.76 8.83 -18.44
N PRO A 179 5.32 9.88 -19.16
CA PRO A 179 5.64 10.01 -20.57
C PRO A 179 7.13 9.99 -20.87
N ASP A 180 7.51 9.36 -21.97
CA ASP A 180 8.89 9.37 -22.44
C ASP A 180 9.37 10.81 -22.60
N ARG A 181 10.58 11.10 -22.16
CA ARG A 181 11.19 12.41 -22.30
C ARG A 181 11.56 12.65 -23.76
N ASN A 182 11.28 13.86 -24.23
CA ASN A 182 11.83 14.29 -25.49
C ASN A 182 13.35 14.45 -25.38
N PHE A 183 14.09 14.11 -26.44
CA PHE A 183 15.52 14.32 -26.50
C PHE A 183 15.85 15.80 -26.31
N GLY A 184 16.52 16.14 -25.23
CA GLY A 184 16.91 17.50 -24.86
C GLY A 184 18.29 17.92 -25.34
N GLY A 185 19.00 17.04 -26.09
CA GLY A 185 20.30 17.32 -26.67
C GLY A 185 20.21 17.91 -28.08
N ALA A 186 21.35 17.96 -28.79
CA ALA A 186 21.42 18.33 -30.20
C ALA A 186 22.23 17.32 -31.00
N VAL A 187 21.75 16.98 -32.19
CA VAL A 187 22.39 16.00 -33.08
C VAL A 187 23.18 16.71 -34.19
N ASP A 188 24.50 16.54 -34.22
CA ASP A 188 25.36 16.89 -35.33
C ASP A 188 25.76 15.63 -36.14
N ARG A 189 26.38 15.84 -37.30
CA ARG A 189 26.91 14.74 -38.14
C ARG A 189 28.00 13.92 -37.43
N THR A 190 28.61 14.46 -36.40
CA THR A 190 29.67 13.82 -35.59
C THR A 190 29.28 13.83 -34.15
N ILE A 191 29.53 12.73 -33.43
CA ILE A 191 29.24 12.62 -32.02
C ILE A 191 29.98 13.67 -31.16
N GLY A 192 31.18 14.02 -31.58
CA GLY A 192 31.99 15.03 -30.87
C GLY A 192 31.48 16.47 -30.96
N ARG A 193 30.51 16.74 -31.86
CA ARG A 193 29.80 18.02 -31.98
C ARG A 193 28.35 17.96 -31.53
N SER A 194 27.84 16.75 -31.23
CA SER A 194 26.54 16.57 -30.66
C SER A 194 26.49 16.95 -29.18
N VAL A 195 25.33 17.35 -28.69
CA VAL A 195 25.04 17.54 -27.28
C VAL A 195 24.31 16.29 -26.77
N LEU A 196 24.92 15.59 -25.84
CA LEU A 196 24.36 14.34 -25.28
C LEU A 196 23.29 14.67 -24.23
N ASP A 197 22.24 13.85 -24.20
CA ASP A 197 21.22 13.91 -23.17
C ASP A 197 21.23 12.62 -22.35
N TRP A 198 21.98 12.63 -21.26
CA TRP A 198 22.08 11.49 -20.36
C TRP A 198 20.79 11.22 -19.59
N SER A 199 19.87 12.19 -19.53
CA SER A 199 18.57 12.01 -18.87
C SER A 199 17.64 11.02 -19.59
N MET A 200 17.98 10.65 -20.84
CA MET A 200 17.25 9.64 -21.62
C MET A 200 17.49 8.20 -21.13
N ILE A 201 18.57 7.94 -20.40
CA ILE A 201 18.99 6.57 -20.07
C ILE A 201 18.33 6.02 -18.82
N PRO A 202 18.21 6.73 -17.69
CA PRO A 202 17.49 6.23 -16.53
C PRO A 202 15.97 6.30 -16.78
N GLY A 203 15.27 5.17 -16.59
CA GLY A 203 13.82 5.14 -16.49
C GLY A 203 13.30 5.94 -15.25
N PRO A 204 12.01 5.85 -14.94
CA PRO A 204 11.44 6.50 -13.76
C PRO A 204 12.25 6.20 -12.50
N LYS A 205 12.55 7.23 -11.71
CA LYS A 205 13.27 7.12 -10.44
C LYS A 205 12.29 7.41 -9.30
N ALA A 206 12.30 6.58 -8.27
CA ALA A 206 11.55 6.83 -7.05
C ALA A 206 12.01 8.15 -6.40
N PRO A 207 11.21 8.76 -5.51
CA PRO A 207 11.66 9.90 -4.69
C PRO A 207 12.98 9.58 -4.00
N ASP A 208 13.80 10.59 -3.77
CA ASP A 208 15.05 10.41 -3.04
C ASP A 208 14.74 9.93 -1.61
N ASP A 209 15.54 9.00 -1.10
CA ASP A 209 15.38 8.36 0.22
C ASP A 209 14.04 7.59 0.41
N ALA A 210 13.32 7.27 -0.66
CA ALA A 210 12.10 6.50 -0.59
C ALA A 210 12.34 5.14 0.10
N PRO A 211 11.54 4.78 1.12
CA PRO A 211 11.70 3.51 1.85
C PRO A 211 11.27 2.32 1.01
N ASN A 212 11.75 1.14 1.36
CA ASN A 212 11.13 -0.10 0.92
C ASN A 212 9.81 -0.32 1.66
N VAL A 213 8.93 -1.16 1.10
CA VAL A 213 7.65 -1.49 1.72
C VAL A 213 7.43 -3.00 1.70
N LEU A 214 7.24 -3.59 2.86
CA LEU A 214 6.80 -4.97 3.06
C LEU A 214 5.36 -4.94 3.61
N LEU A 215 4.40 -5.36 2.79
CA LEU A 215 3.00 -5.49 3.18
C LEU A 215 2.66 -6.97 3.34
N VAL A 216 2.42 -7.38 4.58
CA VAL A 216 2.04 -8.76 4.95
C VAL A 216 0.56 -8.83 5.25
N LEU A 217 -0.13 -9.81 4.66
CA LEU A 217 -1.54 -10.06 4.88
C LEU A 217 -1.78 -11.55 5.15
N ILE A 218 -2.28 -11.86 6.34
CA ILE A 218 -2.76 -13.21 6.70
C ILE A 218 -4.24 -13.32 6.28
N ASP A 219 -4.68 -14.52 5.97
CA ASP A 219 -6.00 -14.83 5.45
C ASP A 219 -6.87 -15.48 6.55
N ASP A 220 -8.15 -15.14 6.66
CA ASP A 220 -9.14 -15.77 7.56
C ASP A 220 -8.74 -15.85 9.05
N ALA A 221 -7.98 -14.90 9.55
CA ALA A 221 -7.50 -14.88 10.93
C ALA A 221 -8.20 -13.79 11.76
N GLY A 222 -8.61 -14.11 12.96
CA GLY A 222 -9.39 -13.20 13.79
C GLY A 222 -8.58 -12.44 14.83
N PHE A 223 -9.18 -11.38 15.37
CA PHE A 223 -8.58 -10.44 16.31
C PHE A 223 -8.01 -11.08 17.58
N GLY A 224 -8.69 -12.10 18.11
CA GLY A 224 -8.31 -12.82 19.33
C GLY A 224 -7.49 -14.09 19.08
N GLY A 225 -6.99 -14.32 17.87
CA GLY A 225 -6.17 -15.48 17.53
C GLY A 225 -4.72 -15.37 17.97
N PRO A 226 -4.00 -14.30 17.55
CA PRO A 226 -2.56 -14.18 17.77
C PRO A 226 -2.21 -13.82 19.22
N GLY A 227 -1.11 -14.39 19.73
CA GLY A 227 -0.61 -14.12 21.08
C GLY A 227 -0.30 -12.66 21.32
N THR A 228 0.14 -11.94 20.31
CA THR A 228 0.39 -10.50 20.31
C THR A 228 -0.86 -9.70 20.71
N PHE A 229 -2.06 -10.19 20.34
CA PHE A 229 -3.36 -9.62 20.68
C PHE A 229 -4.12 -10.44 21.75
N GLY A 230 -3.41 -11.17 22.59
CA GLY A 230 -3.95 -11.88 23.75
C GLY A 230 -4.38 -13.32 23.49
N GLY A 231 -4.37 -13.79 22.25
CA GLY A 231 -4.80 -15.13 21.86
C GLY A 231 -3.83 -16.26 22.25
N GLY A 232 -4.22 -17.48 21.89
CA GLY A 232 -3.47 -18.69 22.23
C GLY A 232 -2.48 -19.15 21.15
N ILE A 233 -2.43 -18.49 20.00
CA ILE A 233 -1.52 -18.82 18.90
C ILE A 233 -0.21 -18.06 19.11
N ASN A 234 0.90 -18.77 19.08
CA ASN A 234 2.22 -18.18 19.26
C ASN A 234 2.64 -17.39 18.01
N THR A 235 2.89 -16.08 18.16
CA THR A 235 3.18 -15.16 17.04
C THR A 235 4.39 -14.27 17.34
N PRO A 236 5.61 -14.88 17.47
CA PRO A 236 6.81 -14.16 17.85
C PRO A 236 7.25 -13.12 16.81
N THR A 237 6.93 -13.32 15.54
CA THR A 237 7.26 -12.35 14.49
C THR A 237 6.35 -11.12 14.56
N LEU A 238 5.06 -11.33 14.77
CA LEU A 238 4.11 -10.22 14.98
C LEU A 238 4.48 -9.42 16.22
N ASP A 239 4.93 -10.08 17.33
CA ASP A 239 5.49 -9.43 18.51
C ASP A 239 6.74 -8.60 18.18
N ARG A 240 7.67 -9.15 17.39
CA ARG A 240 8.87 -8.43 16.94
C ARG A 240 8.52 -7.17 16.15
N VAL A 241 7.60 -7.24 15.20
CA VAL A 241 7.18 -6.07 14.41
C VAL A 241 6.49 -5.05 15.29
N LYS A 242 5.60 -5.48 16.19
CA LYS A 242 4.99 -4.61 17.22
C LYS A 242 6.06 -3.87 18.01
N ASP A 243 7.05 -4.58 18.53
CA ASP A 243 8.10 -4.00 19.40
C ASP A 243 9.01 -3.01 18.65
N MET A 244 9.17 -3.16 17.34
CA MET A 244 9.86 -2.22 16.47
C MET A 244 8.99 -1.03 16.03
N GLY A 245 7.69 -1.03 16.34
CA GLY A 245 6.77 -0.07 15.78
C GLY A 245 5.53 0.20 16.63
N LEU A 246 4.35 0.14 16.01
CA LEU A 246 3.07 0.54 16.57
C LEU A 246 2.02 -0.57 16.40
N THR A 247 1.06 -0.59 17.30
CA THR A 247 -0.09 -1.50 17.30
C THR A 247 -1.38 -0.73 17.02
N TYR A 248 -2.18 -1.19 16.06
CA TYR A 248 -3.49 -0.64 15.76
C TYR A 248 -4.58 -1.60 16.25
N ASN A 249 -5.36 -1.20 17.24
CA ASN A 249 -6.43 -2.02 17.82
C ASN A 249 -7.82 -1.71 17.26
N ARG A 250 -7.91 -0.72 16.33
CA ARG A 250 -9.13 -0.34 15.63
C ARG A 250 -8.90 -0.26 14.11
N PHE A 251 -8.14 -1.24 13.59
CA PHE A 251 -8.01 -1.44 12.14
C PHE A 251 -9.17 -2.29 11.64
N HIS A 252 -9.83 -1.84 10.58
CA HIS A 252 -11.01 -2.49 10.01
C HIS A 252 -10.75 -2.98 8.59
N VAL A 253 -11.42 -4.09 8.27
CA VAL A 253 -11.41 -4.73 6.96
C VAL A 253 -12.85 -4.87 6.47
N THR A 254 -13.07 -5.34 5.24
CA THR A 254 -14.37 -5.84 4.85
C THR A 254 -14.56 -7.24 5.41
N ALA A 255 -15.77 -7.78 5.43
CA ALA A 255 -15.97 -9.07 6.06
C ALA A 255 -15.63 -10.26 5.16
N VAL A 256 -14.98 -10.05 3.99
CA VAL A 256 -14.67 -11.10 3.00
C VAL A 256 -13.36 -10.75 2.25
N CYS A 257 -12.59 -11.77 1.91
CA CYS A 257 -11.22 -11.65 1.38
C CYS A 257 -11.07 -10.86 0.05
N SER A 258 -11.80 -11.20 -1.05
CA SER A 258 -11.70 -10.41 -2.30
C SER A 258 -12.05 -8.94 -2.11
N PRO A 259 -13.17 -8.60 -1.44
CA PRO A 259 -13.50 -7.22 -1.11
C PRO A 259 -12.40 -6.49 -0.35
N THR A 260 -11.81 -7.10 0.69
CA THR A 260 -10.72 -6.48 1.47
C THR A 260 -9.47 -6.29 0.63
N ARG A 261 -9.06 -7.30 -0.15
CA ARG A 261 -7.88 -7.21 -1.02
C ARG A 261 -8.04 -6.13 -2.09
N ALA A 262 -9.24 -6.00 -2.66
CA ALA A 262 -9.57 -4.92 -3.60
C ALA A 262 -9.51 -3.55 -2.91
N ALA A 263 -10.11 -3.40 -1.75
CA ALA A 263 -10.10 -2.17 -0.95
C ALA A 263 -8.67 -1.76 -0.58
N LEU A 264 -7.88 -2.70 -0.03
CA LEU A 264 -6.50 -2.50 0.39
C LEU A 264 -5.60 -2.04 -0.75
N LEU A 265 -5.64 -2.73 -1.89
CA LEU A 265 -4.73 -2.43 -3.00
C LEU A 265 -5.15 -1.20 -3.81
N THR A 266 -6.44 -0.85 -3.84
CA THR A 266 -6.93 0.29 -4.63
C THR A 266 -7.14 1.57 -3.82
N GLY A 267 -7.16 1.49 -2.48
CA GLY A 267 -7.52 2.62 -1.61
C GLY A 267 -8.99 3.05 -1.76
N ARG A 268 -9.86 2.18 -2.31
CA ARG A 268 -11.25 2.50 -2.63
C ARG A 268 -12.20 1.46 -2.06
N ASN A 269 -13.39 1.90 -1.74
CA ASN A 269 -14.45 1.02 -1.25
C ASN A 269 -14.73 -0.12 -2.23
N HIS A 270 -14.89 -1.32 -1.71
CA HIS A 270 -14.95 -2.57 -2.49
C HIS A 270 -16.08 -2.61 -3.53
N HIS A 271 -17.27 -2.07 -3.26
CA HIS A 271 -18.34 -1.96 -4.25
C HIS A 271 -17.98 -0.98 -5.38
N ARG A 272 -17.28 0.12 -5.06
CA ARG A 272 -16.84 1.08 -6.07
C ARG A 272 -15.89 0.48 -7.08
N VAL A 273 -15.13 -0.53 -6.65
CA VAL A 273 -14.21 -1.27 -7.51
C VAL A 273 -14.77 -2.60 -8.02
N GLY A 274 -16.08 -2.79 -7.94
CA GLY A 274 -16.77 -3.95 -8.50
C GLY A 274 -16.62 -5.25 -7.71
N MET A 275 -16.16 -5.17 -6.46
CA MET A 275 -15.81 -6.33 -5.64
C MET A 275 -16.70 -6.44 -4.38
N GLY A 276 -18.02 -6.28 -4.53
CA GLY A 276 -18.99 -6.43 -3.44
C GLY A 276 -19.10 -7.86 -2.89
N GLY A 277 -18.59 -8.86 -3.62
CA GLY A 277 -18.46 -10.26 -3.24
C GLY A 277 -17.15 -10.85 -3.72
N ILE A 278 -16.97 -12.17 -3.63
CA ILE A 278 -15.77 -12.85 -4.10
C ILE A 278 -15.68 -12.84 -5.64
N ALA A 279 -14.46 -12.80 -6.15
CA ALA A 279 -14.16 -12.65 -7.59
C ALA A 279 -14.71 -13.80 -8.44
N GLU A 280 -14.89 -14.99 -7.86
CA GLU A 280 -15.43 -16.19 -8.53
C GLU A 280 -16.94 -16.15 -8.79
N PHE A 281 -17.69 -15.35 -8.01
CA PHE A 281 -19.15 -15.27 -8.11
C PHE A 281 -19.61 -13.85 -8.53
N PRO A 282 -19.32 -13.44 -9.79
CA PRO A 282 -19.71 -12.13 -10.27
C PRO A 282 -21.22 -11.98 -10.37
N GLY A 283 -21.72 -10.80 -9.97
CA GLY A 283 -23.11 -10.41 -10.12
C GLY A 283 -23.32 -9.41 -11.27
N PRO A 284 -24.58 -9.22 -11.73
CA PRO A 284 -24.89 -8.36 -12.87
C PRO A 284 -25.01 -6.86 -12.52
N TYR A 285 -24.47 -6.44 -11.40
CA TYR A 285 -24.49 -5.04 -10.94
C TYR A 285 -23.07 -4.46 -10.90
N PRO A 286 -22.90 -3.13 -11.12
CA PRO A 286 -21.57 -2.49 -11.14
C PRO A 286 -20.71 -2.78 -9.91
N GLY A 287 -21.31 -2.80 -8.72
CA GLY A 287 -20.62 -3.10 -7.47
C GLY A 287 -20.22 -4.58 -7.26
N TYR A 288 -20.68 -5.49 -8.12
CA TYR A 288 -20.52 -6.96 -7.95
C TYR A 288 -19.96 -7.66 -9.18
N THR A 289 -19.25 -6.94 -10.05
CA THR A 289 -18.74 -7.54 -11.31
C THR A 289 -17.62 -8.56 -11.11
N GLY A 290 -17.03 -8.63 -9.91
CA GLY A 290 -15.86 -9.46 -9.62
C GLY A 290 -14.60 -9.02 -10.40
N GLN A 291 -14.58 -7.79 -10.91
CA GLN A 291 -13.52 -7.25 -11.76
C GLN A 291 -13.18 -5.82 -11.39
N LEU A 292 -11.92 -5.57 -11.12
CA LEU A 292 -11.42 -4.21 -10.90
C LEU A 292 -11.60 -3.37 -12.18
N PRO A 293 -12.21 -2.18 -12.11
CA PRO A 293 -12.30 -1.28 -13.27
C PRO A 293 -10.95 -0.63 -13.56
N ARG A 294 -10.69 -0.31 -14.84
CA ARG A 294 -9.45 0.36 -15.26
C ARG A 294 -9.28 1.76 -14.67
N SER A 295 -10.37 2.40 -14.27
CA SER A 295 -10.38 3.70 -13.60
C SER A 295 -10.06 3.64 -12.10
N CYS A 296 -9.64 2.48 -11.58
CA CYS A 296 -9.28 2.27 -10.18
C CYS A 296 -7.98 1.46 -10.10
N ALA A 297 -6.91 2.02 -10.67
CA ALA A 297 -5.61 1.38 -10.64
C ALA A 297 -5.16 1.17 -9.18
N PRO A 298 -4.66 -0.03 -8.82
CA PRO A 298 -4.07 -0.30 -7.51
C PRO A 298 -2.78 0.51 -7.29
N PHE A 299 -2.48 0.84 -6.03
CA PHE A 299 -1.28 1.62 -5.69
C PHE A 299 0.05 0.92 -6.09
N PRO A 300 0.19 -0.42 -6.15
CA PRO A 300 1.38 -1.06 -6.70
C PRO A 300 1.69 -0.63 -8.15
N ARG A 301 0.65 -0.31 -8.96
CA ARG A 301 0.85 0.25 -10.29
C ARG A 301 1.49 1.64 -10.21
N VAL A 302 1.06 2.47 -9.27
CA VAL A 302 1.64 3.80 -9.04
C VAL A 302 3.10 3.67 -8.61
N LEU A 303 3.41 2.74 -7.70
CA LEU A 303 4.79 2.47 -7.26
C LEU A 303 5.68 2.02 -8.42
N ALA A 304 5.26 1.02 -9.20
CA ALA A 304 6.03 0.46 -10.30
C ALA A 304 6.38 1.53 -11.36
N GLU A 305 5.39 2.32 -11.76
CA GLU A 305 5.57 3.39 -12.75
C GLU A 305 6.41 4.56 -12.23
N ASN A 306 6.56 4.66 -10.91
CA ASN A 306 7.40 5.64 -10.24
C ASN A 306 8.76 5.10 -9.79
N GLY A 307 9.19 3.95 -10.29
CA GLY A 307 10.56 3.45 -10.15
C GLY A 307 10.80 2.45 -9.01
N TYR A 308 9.75 1.98 -8.34
CA TYR A 308 9.84 0.83 -7.45
C TYR A 308 9.97 -0.48 -8.24
N VAL A 309 10.60 -1.47 -7.63
CA VAL A 309 10.52 -2.86 -8.08
C VAL A 309 9.45 -3.56 -7.24
N THR A 310 8.43 -4.14 -7.89
CA THR A 310 7.25 -4.65 -7.21
C THR A 310 7.13 -6.17 -7.34
N GLY A 311 6.99 -6.87 -6.21
CA GLY A 311 6.77 -8.30 -6.15
C GLY A 311 5.48 -8.66 -5.40
N GLY A 312 4.69 -9.58 -5.95
CA GLY A 312 3.50 -10.13 -5.31
C GLY A 312 3.67 -11.63 -5.05
N PHE A 313 3.42 -12.07 -3.82
CA PHE A 313 3.64 -13.45 -3.39
C PHE A 313 2.43 -13.99 -2.62
N GLY A 314 1.88 -15.12 -3.08
CA GLY A 314 0.79 -15.83 -2.41
C GLY A 314 -0.59 -15.63 -3.06
N LYS A 315 -1.62 -15.44 -2.24
CA LYS A 315 -3.01 -15.32 -2.67
C LYS A 315 -3.29 -13.97 -3.32
N TRP A 316 -3.80 -14.01 -4.56
CA TRP A 316 -4.23 -12.80 -5.27
C TRP A 316 -5.71 -12.48 -5.05
N HIS A 317 -6.59 -13.38 -5.46
CA HIS A 317 -8.06 -13.35 -5.29
C HIS A 317 -8.78 -12.10 -5.87
N LEU A 318 -8.22 -11.48 -6.93
CA LEU A 318 -8.83 -10.36 -7.65
C LEU A 318 -8.95 -10.62 -9.16
N THR A 319 -8.71 -11.85 -9.58
CA THR A 319 -8.95 -12.30 -10.95
C THR A 319 -10.29 -13.02 -10.99
N PRO A 320 -11.22 -12.67 -11.90
CA PRO A 320 -12.48 -13.40 -12.01
C PRO A 320 -12.25 -14.84 -12.46
N GLY A 321 -13.05 -15.78 -11.96
CA GLY A 321 -12.86 -17.23 -12.17
C GLY A 321 -12.75 -17.65 -13.64
N GLN A 322 -13.49 -17.00 -14.54
CA GLN A 322 -13.42 -17.27 -15.98
C GLN A 322 -12.10 -16.86 -16.64
N ALA A 323 -11.23 -16.13 -15.91
CA ALA A 323 -9.92 -15.68 -16.39
C ALA A 323 -8.73 -16.46 -15.81
N PHE A 324 -8.95 -17.52 -15.03
CA PHE A 324 -7.89 -18.32 -14.41
C PHE A 324 -7.08 -19.18 -15.39
N GLY A 325 -7.61 -19.46 -16.56
CA GLY A 325 -6.99 -20.39 -17.50
C GLY A 325 -5.69 -19.85 -18.15
N PRO A 326 -4.86 -20.73 -18.71
CA PRO A 326 -3.59 -20.38 -19.35
C PRO A 326 -3.74 -19.51 -20.61
N ALA A 327 -4.95 -19.29 -21.07
CA ALA A 327 -5.28 -18.37 -22.17
C ALA A 327 -5.64 -16.95 -21.67
N GLY A 328 -5.68 -16.69 -20.36
CA GLY A 328 -6.10 -15.42 -19.78
C GLY A 328 -7.61 -15.16 -19.87
N PRO A 329 -8.02 -13.90 -19.98
CA PRO A 329 -7.24 -12.68 -20.34
C PRO A 329 -6.30 -12.19 -19.23
N PHE A 330 -5.03 -12.02 -19.54
CA PHE A 330 -3.99 -11.66 -18.57
C PHE A 330 -4.09 -10.21 -18.04
N GLN A 331 -4.95 -9.37 -18.65
CA GLN A 331 -5.20 -8.01 -18.18
C GLN A 331 -5.90 -7.96 -16.80
N ARG A 332 -6.27 -9.12 -16.25
CA ARG A 332 -6.87 -9.26 -14.91
C ARG A 332 -5.95 -9.94 -13.91
N TRP A 333 -4.73 -10.29 -14.35
CA TRP A 333 -3.72 -10.96 -13.54
C TRP A 333 -2.81 -9.95 -12.83
N PRO A 334 -2.06 -10.34 -11.80
CA PRO A 334 -1.27 -9.42 -10.96
C PRO A 334 -0.33 -8.49 -11.73
N LEU A 335 0.35 -8.98 -12.79
CA LEU A 335 1.30 -8.17 -13.55
C LEU A 335 0.63 -6.96 -14.22
N ALA A 336 -0.60 -7.11 -14.70
CA ALA A 336 -1.34 -6.00 -15.30
C ALA A 336 -1.77 -4.93 -14.29
N TRP A 337 -1.70 -5.24 -13.00
CA TRP A 337 -2.07 -4.37 -11.90
C TRP A 337 -0.87 -3.79 -11.13
N GLY A 338 0.34 -3.90 -11.73
CA GLY A 338 1.51 -3.19 -11.25
C GLY A 338 2.56 -4.04 -10.53
N PHE A 339 2.47 -5.36 -10.61
CA PHE A 339 3.54 -6.22 -10.12
C PHE A 339 4.53 -6.56 -11.24
N ASN A 340 5.82 -6.41 -10.98
CA ASN A 340 6.88 -6.83 -11.92
C ASN A 340 7.11 -8.34 -11.86
N HIS A 341 6.77 -8.97 -10.74
CA HIS A 341 6.86 -10.41 -10.51
C HIS A 341 5.71 -10.88 -9.63
N PHE A 342 5.21 -12.07 -9.91
CA PHE A 342 4.18 -12.74 -9.10
C PHE A 342 4.49 -14.23 -8.97
N TRP A 343 4.39 -14.74 -7.74
CA TRP A 343 4.46 -16.16 -7.39
C TRP A 343 3.36 -16.49 -6.40
N GLY A 344 2.35 -17.26 -6.81
CA GLY A 344 1.22 -17.53 -5.93
C GLY A 344 0.07 -18.23 -6.64
N PHE A 345 -1.15 -17.98 -6.19
CA PHE A 345 -2.37 -18.50 -6.80
C PHE A 345 -3.42 -17.40 -6.97
N LEU A 346 -4.31 -17.59 -7.99
CA LEU A 346 -5.27 -16.56 -8.37
C LEU A 346 -6.60 -16.66 -7.63
N SER A 347 -6.96 -17.86 -7.19
CA SER A 347 -8.23 -18.23 -6.55
C SER A 347 -8.34 -17.77 -5.09
N GLY A 348 -9.53 -17.94 -4.51
CA GLY A 348 -9.80 -17.66 -3.10
C GLY A 348 -9.18 -18.64 -2.12
N ALA A 349 -8.94 -19.87 -2.54
CA ALA A 349 -8.34 -20.93 -1.72
C ALA A 349 -7.40 -21.81 -2.54
N SER A 350 -6.47 -22.47 -1.86
CA SER A 350 -5.58 -23.47 -2.47
C SER A 350 -5.11 -24.47 -1.43
N GLY A 351 -4.95 -25.73 -1.83
CA GLY A 351 -4.24 -26.72 -1.02
C GLY A 351 -2.78 -26.30 -0.83
N GLN A 352 -2.23 -26.57 0.35
CA GLN A 352 -0.84 -26.18 0.64
C GLN A 352 0.18 -27.24 0.18
N TYR A 353 -0.27 -28.46 -0.10
CA TYR A 353 0.56 -29.54 -0.63
C TYR A 353 0.44 -29.70 -2.15
N ASP A 354 -0.67 -29.24 -2.74
CA ASP A 354 -1.00 -29.39 -4.15
C ASP A 354 -1.59 -28.09 -4.77
N PRO A 355 -0.93 -26.93 -4.58
CA PRO A 355 -1.46 -25.65 -5.07
C PRO A 355 -1.44 -25.57 -6.61
N VAL A 356 -2.37 -24.78 -7.15
CA VAL A 356 -2.32 -24.34 -8.54
C VAL A 356 -1.47 -23.07 -8.62
N ILE A 357 -0.18 -23.21 -8.85
CA ILE A 357 0.76 -22.09 -8.83
C ILE A 357 0.72 -21.29 -10.13
N THR A 358 0.69 -19.99 -9.97
CA THR A 358 0.88 -19.02 -11.05
C THR A 358 2.21 -18.31 -10.82
N GLN A 359 3.10 -18.40 -11.81
CA GLN A 359 4.30 -17.59 -11.90
C GLN A 359 4.09 -16.55 -13.01
N ASP A 360 4.07 -15.29 -12.64
CA ASP A 360 3.82 -14.17 -13.56
C ASP A 360 2.49 -14.36 -14.33
N ASN A 361 2.55 -14.62 -15.63
CA ASN A 361 1.39 -14.93 -16.47
C ASN A 361 1.34 -16.40 -16.89
N THR A 362 1.93 -17.31 -16.14
CA THR A 362 2.03 -18.73 -16.49
C THR A 362 1.62 -19.61 -15.30
N THR A 363 0.66 -20.51 -15.55
CA THR A 363 0.37 -21.58 -14.58
C THR A 363 1.43 -22.65 -14.68
N ILE A 364 2.02 -23.05 -13.57
CA ILE A 364 3.05 -24.07 -13.47
C ILE A 364 2.56 -25.26 -12.63
N GLY A 365 3.20 -26.42 -12.84
CA GLY A 365 2.97 -27.59 -11.98
C GLY A 365 3.58 -27.40 -10.60
N VAL A 366 3.08 -28.16 -9.63
CA VAL A 366 3.63 -28.18 -8.27
C VAL A 366 5.10 -28.59 -8.32
N PRO A 367 6.02 -27.79 -7.75
CA PRO A 367 7.44 -28.19 -7.64
C PRO A 367 7.61 -29.47 -6.82
N GLN A 368 8.72 -30.14 -6.98
CA GLN A 368 9.05 -31.26 -6.10
C GLN A 368 9.46 -30.73 -4.72
N GLY A 369 8.99 -31.42 -3.67
CA GLY A 369 9.45 -31.15 -2.31
C GLY A 369 10.96 -31.34 -2.15
N LYS A 370 11.56 -30.68 -1.17
CA LYS A 370 12.97 -30.76 -0.87
C LYS A 370 13.30 -32.13 -0.23
N ASP A 371 14.43 -32.71 -0.60
CA ASP A 371 14.99 -33.92 0.04
C ASP A 371 14.04 -35.13 0.08
N GLY A 372 13.04 -35.19 -0.82
CA GLY A 372 12.07 -36.28 -0.90
C GLY A 372 10.88 -36.13 0.04
N GLU A 373 10.74 -35.00 0.71
CA GLU A 373 9.55 -34.65 1.48
C GLU A 373 8.40 -34.17 0.56
N SER A 374 7.18 -34.13 1.07
CA SER A 374 6.05 -33.55 0.36
C SER A 374 6.29 -32.04 0.15
N TYR A 375 5.88 -31.51 -1.02
CA TYR A 375 5.90 -30.08 -1.26
C TYR A 375 4.99 -29.36 -0.25
N PHE A 376 5.46 -28.21 0.26
CA PHE A 376 4.67 -27.37 1.16
C PHE A 376 4.77 -25.90 0.74
N PHE A 377 3.65 -25.36 0.29
CA PHE A 377 3.58 -24.05 -0.37
C PHE A 377 4.01 -22.87 0.51
N PRO A 378 3.63 -22.75 1.82
CA PRO A 378 4.06 -21.64 2.65
C PRO A 378 5.58 -21.48 2.75
N ASP A 379 6.32 -22.57 2.84
CA ASP A 379 7.78 -22.53 2.89
C ASP A 379 8.39 -22.14 1.54
N ASP A 380 7.87 -22.72 0.44
CA ASP A 380 8.30 -22.36 -0.92
C ASP A 380 7.98 -20.90 -1.27
N LEU A 381 6.79 -20.41 -0.87
CA LEU A 381 6.39 -19.01 -1.03
C LEU A 381 7.42 -18.05 -0.42
N THR A 382 7.88 -18.37 0.79
CA THR A 382 8.88 -17.58 1.50
C THR A 382 10.24 -17.68 0.84
N ASP A 383 10.67 -18.89 0.45
CA ASP A 383 11.93 -19.11 -0.29
C ASP A 383 11.95 -18.29 -1.59
N LYS A 384 10.84 -18.27 -2.34
CA LYS A 384 10.70 -17.49 -3.57
C LYS A 384 10.70 -15.98 -3.33
N SER A 385 10.10 -15.52 -2.24
CA SER A 385 10.13 -14.12 -1.83
C SER A 385 11.55 -13.66 -1.50
N ILE A 386 12.30 -14.47 -0.76
CA ILE A 386 13.70 -14.22 -0.39
C ILE A 386 14.61 -14.27 -1.64
N GLU A 387 14.42 -15.28 -2.51
CA GLU A 387 15.16 -15.39 -3.78
C GLU A 387 14.95 -14.14 -4.65
N TRP A 388 13.70 -13.68 -4.77
CA TRP A 388 13.37 -12.46 -5.51
C TRP A 388 14.04 -11.22 -4.90
N LEU A 389 13.99 -11.06 -3.57
CA LEU A 389 14.60 -9.92 -2.86
C LEU A 389 16.11 -9.84 -3.13
N HIS A 390 16.81 -10.97 -3.01
CA HIS A 390 18.25 -11.04 -3.32
C HIS A 390 18.52 -10.74 -4.81
N GLY A 391 17.68 -11.22 -5.72
CA GLY A 391 17.78 -10.95 -7.15
C GLY A 391 17.60 -9.47 -7.48
N VAL A 392 16.64 -8.80 -6.84
CA VAL A 392 16.43 -7.35 -6.96
C VAL A 392 17.68 -6.60 -6.51
N ARG A 393 18.25 -6.94 -5.36
CA ARG A 393 19.44 -6.27 -4.82
C ARG A 393 20.70 -6.52 -5.63
N ALA A 394 20.87 -7.70 -6.23
CA ALA A 394 21.99 -8.00 -7.09
C ALA A 394 22.07 -7.08 -8.33
N GLN A 395 20.91 -6.66 -8.85
CA GLN A 395 20.82 -5.92 -10.11
C GLN A 395 20.39 -4.45 -9.96
N ASN A 396 19.63 -4.11 -8.91
CA ASN A 396 18.99 -2.80 -8.73
C ASN A 396 19.24 -2.24 -7.32
N LYS A 397 20.49 -2.06 -6.93
CA LYS A 397 20.89 -1.64 -5.57
C LYS A 397 20.25 -0.32 -5.10
N GLU A 398 19.98 0.60 -6.02
CA GLU A 398 19.49 1.95 -5.74
C GLU A 398 17.96 2.06 -5.77
N LYS A 399 17.25 1.02 -6.29
CA LYS A 399 15.79 1.09 -6.42
C LYS A 399 15.11 0.58 -5.16
N PRO A 400 14.16 1.32 -4.58
CA PRO A 400 13.32 0.77 -3.53
C PRO A 400 12.42 -0.33 -4.08
N TRP A 401 11.99 -1.23 -3.21
CA TRP A 401 11.09 -2.32 -3.56
C TRP A 401 9.80 -2.28 -2.75
N PHE A 402 8.75 -2.80 -3.35
CA PHE A 402 7.49 -3.13 -2.71
C PHE A 402 7.25 -4.63 -2.80
N LEU A 403 7.08 -5.29 -1.67
CA LEU A 403 6.78 -6.70 -1.59
C LEU A 403 5.42 -6.90 -0.89
N TYR A 404 4.45 -7.44 -1.63
CA TYR A 404 3.17 -7.87 -1.10
C TYR A 404 3.23 -9.36 -0.80
N TYR A 405 3.34 -9.71 0.48
CA TYR A 405 3.36 -11.08 1.00
C TYR A 405 1.98 -11.41 1.55
N SER A 406 1.16 -12.08 0.75
CA SER A 406 -0.22 -12.40 1.03
C SER A 406 -0.39 -13.91 1.07
N THR A 407 -0.08 -14.51 2.22
CA THR A 407 -0.18 -15.96 2.37
C THR A 407 -1.62 -16.48 2.23
N GLY A 408 -1.80 -17.73 1.84
CA GLY A 408 -3.09 -18.42 1.90
C GLY A 408 -3.46 -18.95 3.29
N CYS A 409 -2.56 -18.83 4.25
CA CYS A 409 -2.78 -19.16 5.65
C CYS A 409 -3.49 -17.98 6.35
N SER A 410 -4.49 -18.18 7.15
CA SER A 410 -5.06 -19.41 7.75
C SER A 410 -6.33 -19.91 7.05
N HIS A 411 -6.59 -19.55 5.80
CA HIS A 411 -7.79 -20.04 5.07
C HIS A 411 -7.77 -21.56 4.95
N ALA A 412 -8.94 -22.18 5.02
CA ALA A 412 -9.06 -23.60 4.74
C ALA A 412 -8.69 -23.93 3.27
N PRO A 413 -8.17 -25.14 2.99
CA PRO A 413 -7.92 -26.22 3.94
C PRO A 413 -6.75 -25.91 4.89
N HIS A 414 -6.95 -26.18 6.19
CA HIS A 414 -5.94 -25.97 7.20
C HIS A 414 -4.83 -27.04 7.07
N HIS A 415 -3.94 -26.86 6.12
CA HIS A 415 -2.85 -27.79 5.85
C HIS A 415 -1.56 -27.33 6.55
N VAL A 416 -1.00 -28.21 7.37
CA VAL A 416 0.29 -27.95 8.03
C VAL A 416 1.01 -29.25 8.37
N PRO A 417 2.35 -29.32 8.28
CA PRO A 417 3.11 -30.47 8.78
C PRO A 417 2.77 -30.76 10.24
N LYS A 418 2.65 -32.05 10.54
CA LYS A 418 2.14 -32.54 11.83
C LYS A 418 2.86 -31.96 13.04
N GLU A 419 4.16 -31.72 12.94
CA GLU A 419 4.98 -31.16 14.02
C GLU A 419 4.54 -29.75 14.45
N TRP A 420 3.96 -28.97 13.56
CA TRP A 420 3.41 -27.65 13.91
C TRP A 420 2.12 -27.79 14.70
N ALA A 421 1.19 -28.62 14.25
CA ALA A 421 -0.06 -28.88 14.96
C ALA A 421 0.21 -29.52 16.35
N ASP A 422 1.20 -30.41 16.44
CA ASP A 422 1.54 -31.11 17.67
C ASP A 422 2.15 -30.20 18.77
N LYS A 423 2.65 -29.01 18.43
CA LYS A 423 3.05 -27.98 19.42
C LYS A 423 1.86 -27.55 20.31
N TYR A 424 0.66 -27.71 19.79
CA TYR A 424 -0.57 -27.27 20.44
C TYR A 424 -1.34 -28.38 21.14
N LYS A 425 -0.86 -29.62 21.14
CA LYS A 425 -1.50 -30.72 21.84
C LYS A 425 -1.82 -30.37 23.28
N GLY A 426 -3.10 -30.50 23.64
CA GLY A 426 -3.62 -30.25 24.98
C GLY A 426 -3.81 -28.76 25.34
N LYS A 427 -3.45 -27.82 24.48
CA LYS A 427 -3.63 -26.38 24.77
C LYS A 427 -5.05 -25.88 24.64
N PHE A 428 -5.93 -26.68 24.04
CA PHE A 428 -7.32 -26.36 23.77
C PHE A 428 -8.29 -27.35 24.44
N ASP A 429 -7.82 -28.13 25.44
CA ASP A 429 -8.60 -29.16 26.12
C ASP A 429 -9.79 -28.60 26.88
N ASP A 430 -9.67 -27.37 27.37
CA ASP A 430 -10.71 -26.63 28.11
C ASP A 430 -11.75 -25.96 27.20
N GLY A 431 -11.53 -25.98 25.87
CA GLY A 431 -12.47 -25.60 24.85
C GLY A 431 -12.62 -24.10 24.62
N TRP A 432 -13.53 -23.77 23.69
CA TRP A 432 -13.70 -22.42 23.18
C TRP A 432 -14.26 -21.42 24.19
N ASP A 433 -15.11 -21.82 25.14
CA ASP A 433 -15.64 -20.91 26.15
C ASP A 433 -14.52 -20.43 27.10
N ALA A 434 -13.71 -21.37 27.60
CA ALA A 434 -12.56 -21.06 28.46
C ALA A 434 -11.46 -20.31 27.69
N TYR A 435 -11.20 -20.69 26.44
CA TYR A 435 -10.25 -19.98 25.57
C TYR A 435 -10.65 -18.52 25.39
N ARG A 436 -11.93 -18.24 25.10
CA ARG A 436 -12.47 -16.91 24.90
C ARG A 436 -12.31 -16.04 26.14
N GLN A 437 -12.65 -16.58 27.33
CA GLN A 437 -12.49 -15.88 28.60
C GLN A 437 -11.02 -15.53 28.87
N ARG A 438 -10.13 -16.50 28.73
CA ARG A 438 -8.69 -16.33 28.95
C ARG A 438 -8.05 -15.35 27.96
N THR A 439 -8.47 -15.38 26.70
CA THR A 439 -8.01 -14.44 25.69
C THR A 439 -8.44 -13.02 26.04
N PHE A 440 -9.68 -12.82 26.45
CA PHE A 440 -10.21 -11.52 26.83
C PHE A 440 -9.47 -10.92 28.04
N GLU A 441 -9.24 -11.73 29.09
CA GLU A 441 -8.48 -11.30 30.26
C GLU A 441 -7.07 -10.83 29.86
N ARG A 442 -6.42 -11.58 28.97
CA ARG A 442 -5.09 -11.22 28.48
C ARG A 442 -5.09 -9.99 27.57
N GLN A 443 -6.13 -9.77 26.77
CA GLN A 443 -6.30 -8.56 25.98
C GLN A 443 -6.36 -7.30 26.85
N ILE A 444 -7.05 -7.37 27.98
CA ILE A 444 -7.10 -6.29 28.98
C ILE A 444 -5.71 -6.09 29.62
N GLU A 445 -5.04 -7.18 30.03
CA GLU A 445 -3.69 -7.10 30.62
C GLU A 445 -2.66 -6.45 29.68
N LEU A 446 -2.76 -6.73 28.39
CA LEU A 446 -1.89 -6.17 27.36
C LEU A 446 -2.29 -4.73 26.95
N GLY A 447 -3.43 -4.23 27.41
CA GLY A 447 -3.98 -2.93 27.03
C GLY A 447 -4.50 -2.87 25.59
N ILE A 448 -4.61 -4.01 24.90
CA ILE A 448 -5.17 -4.11 23.54
C ILE A 448 -6.64 -3.73 23.53
N VAL A 449 -7.35 -4.08 24.59
CA VAL A 449 -8.77 -3.80 24.80
C VAL A 449 -8.88 -2.92 26.05
N PRO A 450 -9.71 -1.87 26.06
CA PRO A 450 -9.95 -1.05 27.25
C PRO A 450 -10.41 -1.88 28.44
N PRO A 451 -10.03 -1.51 29.69
CA PRO A 451 -10.29 -2.32 30.88
C PRO A 451 -11.77 -2.41 31.27
N ASP A 452 -12.60 -1.52 30.78
CA ASP A 452 -14.03 -1.45 30.98
C ASP A 452 -14.85 -2.13 29.88
N THR A 453 -14.18 -2.76 28.93
CA THR A 453 -14.83 -3.53 27.84
C THR A 453 -15.60 -4.72 28.42
N GLU A 454 -16.76 -4.97 27.88
CA GLU A 454 -17.58 -6.14 28.18
C GLU A 454 -17.33 -7.27 27.16
N LEU A 455 -17.14 -8.50 27.63
CA LEU A 455 -17.02 -9.65 26.73
C LEU A 455 -18.39 -10.01 26.17
N THR A 456 -18.53 -10.03 24.84
CA THR A 456 -19.78 -10.39 24.19
C THR A 456 -20.17 -11.85 24.46
N GLU A 457 -21.46 -12.13 24.50
CA GLU A 457 -21.96 -13.48 24.75
C GLU A 457 -21.69 -14.43 23.58
N ARG A 458 -21.60 -15.73 23.88
CA ARG A 458 -21.57 -16.76 22.84
C ARG A 458 -22.95 -16.86 22.18
N PRO A 459 -23.05 -16.85 20.83
CA PRO A 459 -24.32 -17.05 20.13
C PRO A 459 -25.04 -18.31 20.61
N GLU A 460 -26.36 -18.23 20.85
CA GLU A 460 -27.17 -19.34 21.33
C GLU A 460 -27.10 -20.58 20.41
N ALA A 461 -26.89 -20.35 19.13
CA ALA A 461 -26.72 -21.41 18.13
C ALA A 461 -25.46 -22.26 18.34
N TYR A 462 -24.48 -21.78 19.09
CA TYR A 462 -23.26 -22.53 19.37
C TYR A 462 -23.37 -23.31 20.68
N ALA A 463 -23.08 -24.61 20.61
CA ALA A 463 -23.08 -25.47 21.79
C ALA A 463 -22.05 -25.00 22.82
N ALA A 464 -22.38 -25.09 24.10
CA ALA A 464 -21.39 -24.90 25.17
C ALA A 464 -20.40 -26.09 25.15
N TRP A 465 -19.10 -25.79 25.35
CA TRP A 465 -18.07 -26.85 25.33
C TRP A 465 -18.37 -28.01 26.29
N ASP A 466 -18.85 -27.70 27.49
CA ASP A 466 -19.15 -28.71 28.51
C ASP A 466 -20.33 -29.62 28.13
N SER A 467 -21.20 -29.21 27.21
CA SER A 467 -22.31 -30.00 26.74
C SER A 467 -21.95 -31.06 25.68
N LEU A 468 -20.71 -30.98 25.16
CA LEU A 468 -20.22 -31.83 24.07
C LEU A 468 -19.84 -33.24 24.58
N SER A 469 -19.98 -34.23 23.71
CA SER A 469 -19.44 -35.59 23.90
C SER A 469 -17.91 -35.61 23.79
N GLU A 470 -17.27 -36.63 24.30
CA GLU A 470 -15.81 -36.81 24.17
C GLU A 470 -15.38 -37.01 22.70
N ALA A 471 -16.20 -37.57 21.87
CA ALA A 471 -15.95 -37.73 20.43
C ALA A 471 -15.87 -36.32 19.74
N GLU A 472 -16.88 -35.47 20.03
CA GLU A 472 -16.90 -34.10 19.54
C GLU A 472 -15.68 -33.32 20.03
N LYS A 473 -15.39 -33.35 21.34
CA LYS A 473 -14.25 -32.67 21.93
C LYS A 473 -12.92 -33.16 21.31
N THR A 474 -12.78 -34.42 21.01
CA THR A 474 -11.57 -34.99 20.37
C THR A 474 -11.37 -34.41 18.97
N LEU A 475 -12.44 -34.35 18.16
CA LEU A 475 -12.40 -33.77 16.82
C LEU A 475 -12.07 -32.28 16.87
N TYR A 476 -12.82 -31.53 17.68
CA TYR A 476 -12.73 -30.06 17.71
C TYR A 476 -11.42 -29.57 18.30
N ARG A 477 -10.85 -30.25 19.31
CA ARG A 477 -9.50 -29.96 19.81
C ARG A 477 -8.48 -30.08 18.69
N ARG A 478 -8.49 -31.19 17.95
CA ARG A 478 -7.51 -31.40 16.88
C ARG A 478 -7.69 -30.41 15.73
N GLN A 479 -8.91 -30.06 15.35
CA GLN A 479 -9.16 -29.02 14.37
C GLN A 479 -8.51 -27.68 14.78
N MET A 480 -8.61 -27.28 16.06
CA MET A 480 -8.01 -26.03 16.55
C MET A 480 -6.47 -26.14 16.67
N GLU A 481 -5.94 -27.30 17.07
CA GLU A 481 -4.49 -27.54 17.10
C GLU A 481 -3.86 -27.39 15.69
N VAL A 482 -4.52 -27.91 14.68
CA VAL A 482 -4.09 -27.80 13.27
C VAL A 482 -4.14 -26.34 12.80
N PHE A 483 -5.23 -25.63 13.06
CA PHE A 483 -5.35 -24.21 12.74
C PHE A 483 -4.28 -23.37 13.41
N ALA A 484 -4.05 -23.60 14.69
CA ALA A 484 -3.04 -22.85 15.46
C ALA A 484 -1.62 -23.13 14.94
N GLY A 485 -1.32 -24.39 14.63
CA GLY A 485 -0.04 -24.77 14.03
C GLY A 485 0.18 -24.16 12.65
N PHE A 486 -0.87 -24.11 11.84
CA PHE A 486 -0.84 -23.49 10.51
C PHE A 486 -0.62 -21.97 10.59
N SER A 487 -1.30 -21.30 11.51
CA SER A 487 -1.12 -19.87 11.76
C SER A 487 0.26 -19.52 12.32
N GLU A 488 0.80 -20.32 13.27
CA GLU A 488 2.18 -20.15 13.76
C GLU A 488 3.22 -20.38 12.67
N ASN A 489 3.00 -21.33 11.76
CA ASN A 489 3.89 -21.56 10.61
C ASN A 489 3.90 -20.33 9.67
N ALA A 490 2.77 -19.67 9.47
CA ALA A 490 2.73 -18.43 8.68
C ALA A 490 3.54 -17.31 9.34
N ASP A 491 3.38 -17.09 10.65
CA ASP A 491 4.16 -16.10 11.40
C ASP A 491 5.67 -16.39 11.35
N TYR A 492 6.06 -17.67 11.47
CA TYR A 492 7.44 -18.12 11.32
C TYR A 492 8.00 -17.77 9.92
N ASN A 493 7.24 -18.02 8.87
CA ASN A 493 7.64 -17.72 7.50
C ASN A 493 7.77 -16.21 7.23
N VAL A 494 6.89 -15.39 7.78
CA VAL A 494 7.05 -13.92 7.78
C VAL A 494 8.34 -13.53 8.50
N GLY A 495 8.68 -14.20 9.62
CA GLY A 495 9.93 -13.98 10.34
C GLY A 495 11.16 -14.22 9.48
N ARG A 496 11.20 -15.32 8.72
CA ARG A 496 12.28 -15.62 7.76
C ARG A 496 12.44 -14.52 6.70
N LEU A 497 11.32 -13.98 6.21
CA LEU A 497 11.37 -12.89 5.23
C LEU A 497 11.92 -11.59 5.85
N ILE A 498 11.50 -11.24 7.06
CA ILE A 498 12.02 -10.07 7.78
C ILE A 498 13.51 -10.23 8.09
N ASP A 499 13.96 -11.44 8.48
CA ASP A 499 15.37 -11.74 8.69
C ASP A 499 16.19 -11.53 7.41
N ALA A 500 15.68 -11.94 6.26
CA ALA A 500 16.35 -11.71 4.97
C ALA A 500 16.44 -10.20 4.62
N VAL A 501 15.44 -9.38 4.98
CA VAL A 501 15.49 -7.93 4.83
C VAL A 501 16.54 -7.31 5.77
N ASP A 502 16.66 -7.82 6.99
CA ASP A 502 17.66 -7.38 7.97
C ASP A 502 19.09 -7.77 7.54
N GLU A 503 19.28 -9.02 7.07
CA GLU A 503 20.56 -9.52 6.58
C GLU A 503 21.15 -8.72 5.42
N ILE A 504 20.30 -8.18 4.54
CA ILE A 504 20.76 -7.27 3.47
C ILE A 504 20.94 -5.81 3.94
N GLY A 505 20.70 -5.52 5.24
CA GLY A 505 20.89 -4.21 5.86
C GLY A 505 19.85 -3.17 5.51
N GLU A 506 18.62 -3.56 5.17
CA GLU A 506 17.58 -2.64 4.71
C GLU A 506 16.39 -2.51 5.64
N LEU A 507 16.33 -3.27 6.73
CA LEU A 507 15.18 -3.27 7.64
C LEU A 507 14.91 -1.87 8.24
N ASP A 508 15.97 -1.12 8.57
CA ASP A 508 15.83 0.21 9.13
C ASP A 508 15.08 1.20 8.22
N ASN A 509 15.25 1.08 6.89
CA ASN A 509 14.53 1.89 5.90
C ASN A 509 13.44 1.10 5.17
N THR A 510 12.82 0.16 5.84
CA THR A 510 11.67 -0.61 5.33
C THR A 510 10.44 -0.33 6.20
N ILE A 511 9.35 0.06 5.55
CA ILE A 511 8.02 0.10 6.16
C ILE A 511 7.48 -1.33 6.17
N VAL A 512 7.29 -1.91 7.34
CA VAL A 512 6.67 -3.23 7.51
C VAL A 512 5.24 -3.02 8.02
N ILE A 513 4.25 -3.39 7.22
CA ILE A 513 2.83 -3.41 7.62
C ILE A 513 2.44 -4.88 7.71
N TYR A 514 2.08 -5.35 8.91
CA TYR A 514 1.68 -6.72 9.15
C TYR A 514 0.23 -6.76 9.63
N ILE A 515 -0.66 -7.20 8.75
CA ILE A 515 -2.10 -7.33 8.98
C ILE A 515 -2.41 -8.80 9.24
N TRP A 516 -3.01 -9.08 10.39
CA TRP A 516 -3.38 -10.42 10.80
C TRP A 516 -4.87 -10.66 10.58
N GLY A 517 -5.26 -10.83 9.32
CA GLY A 517 -6.62 -11.07 8.86
C GLY A 517 -7.06 -10.11 7.75
N ASP A 518 -7.63 -10.63 6.68
CA ASP A 518 -8.29 -9.86 5.64
C ASP A 518 -9.83 -9.86 5.82
N ASN A 519 -10.29 -10.58 6.78
CA ASN A 519 -11.62 -10.64 7.39
C ASN A 519 -11.50 -11.40 8.71
N GLY A 520 -12.47 -11.31 9.58
CA GLY A 520 -12.45 -12.09 10.80
C GLY A 520 -12.33 -13.60 10.56
N ALA A 521 -11.99 -14.34 11.59
CA ALA A 521 -11.86 -15.80 11.54
C ALA A 521 -13.06 -16.48 10.89
N SER A 522 -12.79 -17.49 10.06
CA SER A 522 -13.78 -18.11 9.20
C SER A 522 -14.75 -19.02 9.96
N MET A 523 -16.05 -18.78 9.80
CA MET A 523 -17.11 -19.61 10.32
C MET A 523 -17.62 -20.65 9.30
N GLU A 524 -16.99 -20.73 8.13
CA GLU A 524 -17.44 -21.57 7.00
C GLU A 524 -17.32 -23.08 7.26
N GLY A 525 -16.60 -23.48 8.32
CA GLY A 525 -16.56 -24.87 8.80
C GLY A 525 -17.86 -25.38 9.42
N THR A 526 -18.92 -24.58 9.50
CA THR A 526 -20.21 -24.94 10.12
C THR A 526 -20.10 -25.23 11.62
N PHE A 527 -21.13 -25.85 12.20
CA PHE A 527 -21.12 -26.18 13.64
C PHE A 527 -20.06 -27.22 14.03
N THR A 528 -19.73 -28.12 13.11
CA THR A 528 -18.93 -29.32 13.39
C THR A 528 -17.51 -29.28 12.82
N GLY A 529 -17.19 -28.24 12.06
CA GLY A 529 -16.02 -28.27 11.22
C GLY A 529 -16.12 -29.34 10.13
N SER A 530 -15.05 -29.54 9.41
CA SER A 530 -14.98 -30.61 8.40
C SER A 530 -13.59 -31.21 8.34
N PHE A 531 -13.48 -32.53 8.10
CA PHE A 531 -12.22 -33.15 7.72
C PHE A 531 -11.86 -32.89 6.25
N ASN A 532 -12.86 -32.49 5.44
CA ASN A 532 -12.70 -32.09 4.06
C ASN A 532 -13.77 -31.09 3.67
N GLU A 533 -13.40 -29.82 3.52
CA GLU A 533 -14.34 -28.72 3.22
C GLU A 533 -15.09 -28.88 1.89
N THR A 534 -14.56 -29.67 0.93
CA THR A 534 -15.27 -29.92 -0.33
C THR A 534 -16.55 -30.71 -0.14
N THR A 535 -16.73 -31.42 0.99
CA THR A 535 -17.99 -32.05 1.34
C THR A 535 -19.09 -31.04 1.52
N PHE A 536 -18.81 -29.93 2.21
CA PHE A 536 -19.75 -28.83 2.41
C PHE A 536 -20.18 -28.19 1.07
N PHE A 537 -19.24 -27.90 0.18
CA PHE A 537 -19.56 -27.34 -1.15
C PHE A 537 -20.41 -28.30 -2.02
N ASN A 538 -20.38 -29.58 -1.71
CA ASN A 538 -21.26 -30.60 -2.34
C ASN A 538 -22.55 -30.83 -1.57
N GLY A 539 -22.89 -30.02 -0.57
CA GLY A 539 -24.10 -30.10 0.23
C GLY A 539 -24.11 -31.28 1.21
N VAL A 540 -22.92 -31.81 1.57
CA VAL A 540 -22.79 -32.92 2.53
C VAL A 540 -22.24 -32.38 3.83
N VAL A 541 -23.04 -32.38 4.88
CA VAL A 541 -22.66 -32.09 6.26
C VAL A 541 -22.60 -33.42 7.02
N LEU A 542 -21.45 -33.70 7.63
CA LEU A 542 -21.22 -34.94 8.37
C LEU A 542 -21.21 -34.66 9.88
N GLU A 543 -21.87 -35.53 10.62
CA GLU A 543 -21.82 -35.50 12.07
C GLU A 543 -20.38 -35.85 12.59
N PRO A 544 -19.97 -35.36 13.76
CA PRO A 544 -18.60 -35.61 14.28
C PRO A 544 -18.20 -37.09 14.34
N ALA A 545 -19.12 -37.97 14.72
CA ALA A 545 -18.87 -39.41 14.75
C ALA A 545 -18.59 -39.99 13.37
N GLU A 546 -19.31 -39.53 12.34
CA GLU A 546 -19.13 -39.97 10.95
C GLU A 546 -17.79 -39.46 10.41
N GLN A 547 -17.41 -38.20 10.72
CA GLN A 547 -16.11 -37.67 10.37
C GLN A 547 -14.96 -38.48 10.98
N LEU A 548 -15.04 -38.80 12.27
CA LEU A 548 -14.03 -39.61 12.96
C LEU A 548 -13.90 -41.02 12.34
N GLU A 549 -15.03 -41.67 11.98
CA GLU A 549 -15.00 -42.98 11.31
C GLU A 549 -14.30 -42.93 9.95
N ILE A 550 -14.50 -41.83 9.19
CA ILE A 550 -13.83 -41.65 7.90
C ILE A 550 -12.35 -41.35 8.09
N ILE A 551 -12.00 -40.51 9.03
CA ILE A 551 -10.62 -40.08 9.34
C ILE A 551 -9.75 -41.27 9.79
N GLU A 552 -10.33 -42.27 10.46
CA GLU A 552 -9.59 -43.52 10.82
C GLU A 552 -8.95 -44.19 9.62
N ARG A 553 -9.52 -44.07 8.42
CA ARG A 553 -8.97 -44.62 7.18
C ARG A 553 -7.69 -43.91 6.73
N PHE A 554 -7.44 -42.71 7.21
CA PHE A 554 -6.27 -41.89 6.91
C PHE A 554 -5.22 -41.90 8.03
N GLY A 555 -5.45 -42.63 9.13
CA GLY A 555 -4.53 -42.73 10.27
C GLY A 555 -5.03 -42.07 11.56
N GLY A 556 -6.34 -41.86 11.67
CA GLY A 556 -6.99 -41.30 12.84
C GLY A 556 -6.97 -39.75 12.86
N VAL A 557 -7.40 -39.17 13.96
CA VAL A 557 -7.52 -37.72 14.13
C VAL A 557 -6.20 -36.96 13.92
N GLU A 558 -5.09 -37.63 14.12
CA GLU A 558 -3.73 -37.09 13.88
C GLU A 558 -3.43 -36.81 12.39
N ALA A 559 -4.24 -37.36 11.46
CA ALA A 559 -4.09 -37.12 10.03
C ALA A 559 -4.69 -35.78 9.58
N LEU A 560 -5.46 -35.11 10.44
CA LEU A 560 -5.98 -33.79 10.13
C LEU A 560 -4.83 -32.79 9.91
N GLY A 561 -4.90 -32.04 8.83
CA GLY A 561 -3.87 -31.10 8.39
C GLY A 561 -2.86 -31.68 7.42
N SER A 562 -2.86 -33.01 7.19
CA SER A 562 -1.99 -33.67 6.21
C SER A 562 -2.50 -33.51 4.76
N GLU A 563 -1.70 -33.92 3.80
CA GLU A 563 -2.04 -33.95 2.36
C GLU A 563 -3.26 -34.85 2.02
N HIS A 564 -3.73 -35.65 2.96
CA HIS A 564 -4.85 -36.59 2.76
C HIS A 564 -6.18 -36.03 3.25
N THR A 565 -6.18 -34.89 3.90
CA THR A 565 -7.38 -34.23 4.45
C THR A 565 -7.41 -32.78 3.99
N ALA A 566 -8.57 -32.15 4.04
CA ALA A 566 -8.72 -30.72 3.72
C ALA A 566 -9.59 -30.06 4.81
N PRO A 567 -9.09 -29.98 6.06
CA PRO A 567 -9.93 -29.66 7.20
C PRO A 567 -10.25 -28.17 7.32
N HIS A 568 -11.41 -27.92 7.94
CA HIS A 568 -11.80 -26.64 8.48
C HIS A 568 -12.26 -26.83 9.93
N TYR A 569 -11.94 -25.92 10.84
CA TYR A 569 -12.39 -26.01 12.22
C TYR A 569 -13.86 -25.58 12.39
N ALA A 570 -14.47 -25.97 13.51
CA ALA A 570 -15.86 -25.64 13.85
C ALA A 570 -16.03 -24.13 14.12
N ALA A 571 -17.17 -23.54 13.70
CA ALA A 571 -17.48 -22.12 13.85
C ALA A 571 -17.39 -21.57 15.29
N PRO A 572 -17.67 -22.33 16.37
CA PRO A 572 -17.39 -21.86 17.73
C PRO A 572 -15.92 -21.52 17.99
N TRP A 573 -14.96 -22.19 17.34
CA TRP A 573 -13.56 -21.82 17.40
C TRP A 573 -13.27 -20.52 16.63
N ALA A 574 -13.94 -20.28 15.50
CA ALA A 574 -13.85 -18.99 14.80
C ALA A 574 -14.32 -17.84 15.71
N HIS A 575 -15.46 -18.01 16.37
CA HIS A 575 -15.97 -17.04 17.33
C HIS A 575 -14.98 -16.80 18.48
N ALA A 576 -14.34 -17.84 19.00
CA ALA A 576 -13.31 -17.72 20.03
C ALA A 576 -12.07 -16.97 19.52
N ASN A 577 -11.65 -17.19 18.27
CA ASN A 577 -10.54 -16.45 17.65
C ASN A 577 -10.90 -15.00 17.30
N ASN A 578 -12.17 -14.61 17.31
CA ASN A 578 -12.62 -13.22 17.12
C ASN A 578 -12.83 -12.46 18.46
N THR A 579 -12.43 -13.02 19.59
CA THR A 579 -12.54 -12.38 20.90
C THR A 579 -11.96 -10.95 20.89
N PRO A 580 -12.68 -9.93 21.44
CA PRO A 580 -13.90 -10.01 22.27
C PRO A 580 -15.21 -9.88 21.49
N PHE A 581 -15.16 -9.82 20.16
CA PHE A 581 -16.25 -9.47 19.27
C PHE A 581 -17.24 -10.62 19.05
N GLN A 582 -18.42 -10.26 18.51
CA GLN A 582 -19.41 -11.21 18.02
C GLN A 582 -19.12 -11.56 16.56
N TRP A 583 -19.51 -12.79 16.17
CA TRP A 583 -19.46 -13.28 14.80
C TRP A 583 -18.05 -13.37 14.21
N GLY A 584 -17.92 -13.32 12.89
CA GLY A 584 -16.69 -13.48 12.12
C GLY A 584 -16.90 -13.27 10.62
N LYS A 585 -16.13 -13.92 9.79
CA LYS A 585 -16.13 -13.80 8.32
C LYS A 585 -17.56 -13.79 7.75
N GLN A 586 -17.83 -12.98 6.73
CA GLN A 586 -19.09 -12.68 6.05
C GLN A 586 -20.05 -11.76 6.84
N MET A 587 -19.80 -11.48 8.11
CA MET A 587 -20.70 -10.67 8.93
C MET A 587 -20.24 -9.21 8.98
N ALA A 588 -20.51 -8.45 7.92
CA ALA A 588 -20.15 -7.04 7.81
C ALA A 588 -20.81 -6.13 8.84
N SER A 589 -21.85 -6.61 9.51
CA SER A 589 -22.56 -5.90 10.58
C SER A 589 -21.78 -5.84 11.90
N HIS A 590 -20.90 -6.79 12.15
CA HIS A 590 -20.25 -6.95 13.46
C HIS A 590 -18.73 -6.94 13.37
N LEU A 591 -18.09 -6.44 14.43
CA LEU A 591 -16.64 -6.26 14.50
C LEU A 591 -15.87 -7.57 14.42
N GLY A 592 -16.43 -8.70 14.80
CA GLY A 592 -15.80 -10.01 14.60
C GLY A 592 -15.56 -10.37 13.12
N GLY A 593 -16.33 -9.77 12.20
CA GLY A 593 -16.10 -9.92 10.76
C GLY A 593 -15.24 -8.82 10.14
N THR A 594 -15.13 -7.67 10.81
CA THR A 594 -14.59 -6.44 10.20
C THR A 594 -13.43 -5.78 10.95
N ARG A 595 -13.02 -6.29 12.11
CA ARG A 595 -11.90 -5.73 12.89
C ARG A 595 -10.81 -6.75 13.09
N ASP A 596 -9.62 -6.44 12.59
CA ASP A 596 -8.46 -7.33 12.63
C ASP A 596 -7.21 -6.63 13.20
N PRO A 597 -6.24 -7.41 13.70
CA PRO A 597 -4.98 -6.89 14.20
C PRO A 597 -4.12 -6.29 13.09
N MET A 598 -3.51 -5.13 13.35
CA MET A 598 -2.47 -4.59 12.50
C MET A 598 -1.32 -4.03 13.33
N VAL A 599 -0.09 -4.29 12.90
CA VAL A 599 1.11 -3.64 13.43
C VAL A 599 1.90 -3.01 12.29
N ILE A 600 2.56 -1.89 12.58
CA ILE A 600 3.41 -1.18 11.62
C ILE A 600 4.75 -0.91 12.26
N ALA A 601 5.84 -1.19 11.54
CA ALA A 601 7.19 -0.81 11.92
C ALA A 601 7.88 -0.02 10.80
N TRP A 602 8.66 0.97 11.19
CA TRP A 602 9.61 1.67 10.34
C TRP A 602 10.74 2.21 11.25
N PRO A 603 11.78 1.40 11.52
CA PRO A 603 12.74 1.68 12.58
C PRO A 603 13.39 3.06 12.48
N ASN A 604 13.69 3.55 11.28
CA ASN A 604 14.26 4.89 11.07
C ASN A 604 13.32 6.07 11.35
N ARG A 605 12.00 5.84 11.50
CA ARG A 605 10.99 6.91 11.58
C ARG A 605 10.02 6.78 12.74
N ILE A 606 9.85 5.59 13.28
CA ILE A 606 8.92 5.30 14.39
C ILE A 606 9.74 5.08 15.66
N GLU A 607 9.60 6.00 16.64
CA GLU A 607 10.35 5.93 17.90
C GLU A 607 9.60 5.15 19.00
N ALA A 608 8.31 4.99 18.88
CA ALA A 608 7.45 4.50 19.97
C ALA A 608 7.20 2.99 19.84
N GLY A 609 8.19 2.15 20.19
CA GLY A 609 8.07 0.69 20.16
C GLY A 609 6.85 0.15 20.92
N GLY A 610 5.93 -0.53 20.20
CA GLY A 610 4.77 -1.24 20.74
C GLY A 610 3.57 -0.37 21.16
N SER A 611 3.64 0.97 21.06
CA SER A 611 2.53 1.82 21.51
C SER A 611 1.28 1.66 20.65
N ILE A 612 0.11 1.72 21.31
CA ILE A 612 -1.19 1.48 20.69
C ILE A 612 -1.69 2.75 20.01
N ARG A 613 -2.33 2.58 18.86
CA ARG A 613 -3.10 3.57 18.10
C ARG A 613 -4.54 3.12 18.06
N SER A 614 -5.44 3.98 18.51
CA SER A 614 -6.88 3.69 18.61
C SER A 614 -7.73 4.56 17.70
N GLN A 615 -7.14 5.28 16.76
CA GLN A 615 -7.88 5.94 15.69
C GLN A 615 -8.56 4.90 14.80
N PHE A 616 -9.77 5.20 14.30
CA PHE A 616 -10.41 4.39 13.30
C PHE A 616 -9.56 4.37 12.02
N THR A 617 -9.23 3.17 11.56
CA THR A 617 -8.51 2.94 10.31
C THR A 617 -9.16 1.77 9.58
N HIS A 618 -9.07 1.79 8.24
CA HIS A 618 -9.69 0.78 7.38
C HIS A 618 -8.72 0.33 6.28
N ALA A 619 -8.97 -0.82 5.68
CA ALA A 619 -8.14 -1.36 4.60
C ALA A 619 -7.95 -0.38 3.42
N ILE A 620 -8.96 0.48 3.12
CA ILE A 620 -8.82 1.52 2.08
C ILE A 620 -7.76 2.59 2.41
N ASP A 621 -7.38 2.73 3.67
CA ASP A 621 -6.43 3.75 4.13
C ASP A 621 -4.96 3.35 3.89
N ILE A 622 -4.70 2.06 3.63
CA ILE A 622 -3.34 1.54 3.42
C ILE A 622 -2.71 2.15 2.17
N GLY A 623 -3.45 2.18 1.04
CA GLY A 623 -2.95 2.75 -0.22
C GLY A 623 -2.51 4.21 -0.10
N PRO A 624 -3.39 5.14 0.31
CA PRO A 624 -3.02 6.55 0.48
C PRO A 624 -1.94 6.76 1.55
N THR A 625 -1.90 5.93 2.62
CA THR A 625 -0.84 6.01 3.63
C THR A 625 0.53 5.62 3.05
N ILE A 626 0.61 4.51 2.32
CA ILE A 626 1.86 4.11 1.66
C ILE A 626 2.31 5.20 0.69
N LEU A 627 1.41 5.72 -0.16
CA LEU A 627 1.76 6.77 -1.13
C LEU A 627 2.30 8.03 -0.44
N GLU A 628 1.68 8.48 0.66
CA GLU A 628 2.17 9.61 1.46
C GLU A 628 3.57 9.34 2.03
N LEU A 629 3.76 8.16 2.66
CA LEU A 629 5.02 7.81 3.31
C LEU A 629 6.19 7.65 2.34
N VAL A 630 5.92 7.25 1.09
CA VAL A 630 6.94 7.13 0.04
C VAL A 630 7.09 8.40 -0.80
N GLY A 631 6.29 9.46 -0.52
CA GLY A 631 6.38 10.74 -1.21
C GLY A 631 5.83 10.73 -2.65
N LEU A 632 4.82 9.93 -2.93
CA LEU A 632 4.17 9.84 -4.24
C LEU A 632 2.72 10.34 -4.18
N PRO A 633 2.24 11.06 -5.22
CA PRO A 633 0.84 11.43 -5.33
C PRO A 633 -0.03 10.24 -5.76
N GLU A 634 -1.33 10.37 -5.57
CA GLU A 634 -2.29 9.54 -6.29
C GLU A 634 -2.19 9.79 -7.80
N ALA A 635 -2.43 8.74 -8.60
CA ALA A 635 -2.51 8.91 -10.04
C ALA A 635 -3.86 9.50 -10.46
N GLU A 636 -3.83 10.54 -11.30
CA GLU A 636 -5.02 11.12 -11.94
C GLU A 636 -5.33 10.41 -13.27
N MET A 637 -4.29 9.92 -13.96
CA MET A 637 -4.39 9.25 -15.25
C MET A 637 -3.49 8.01 -15.29
N VAL A 638 -4.03 6.86 -15.70
CA VAL A 638 -3.27 5.62 -15.94
C VAL A 638 -3.65 5.04 -17.29
N ASP A 639 -2.67 4.80 -18.16
CA ASP A 639 -2.86 4.30 -19.53
C ASP A 639 -3.89 5.14 -20.34
N GLY A 640 -3.95 6.46 -20.10
CA GLY A 640 -4.89 7.37 -20.74
C GLY A 640 -6.33 7.30 -20.17
N ILE A 641 -6.53 6.60 -19.07
CA ILE A 641 -7.82 6.48 -18.39
C ILE A 641 -7.77 7.31 -17.10
N GLU A 642 -8.73 8.23 -16.97
CA GLU A 642 -8.92 9.04 -15.76
C GLU A 642 -9.21 8.13 -14.55
N GLN A 643 -8.53 8.37 -13.45
CA GLN A 643 -8.67 7.58 -12.24
C GLN A 643 -9.69 8.19 -11.29
N GLN A 644 -10.53 7.35 -10.72
CA GLN A 644 -11.37 7.75 -9.60
C GLN A 644 -10.47 8.03 -8.39
N PRO A 645 -10.71 9.10 -7.61
CA PRO A 645 -9.91 9.36 -6.40
C PRO A 645 -10.04 8.21 -5.39
N MET A 646 -9.02 8.02 -4.56
CA MET A 646 -9.10 7.09 -3.44
C MET A 646 -10.14 7.56 -2.42
N ASP A 647 -10.84 6.63 -1.78
CA ASP A 647 -11.81 6.91 -0.71
C ASP A 647 -11.13 6.92 0.67
N GLY A 648 -9.98 6.24 0.78
CA GLY A 648 -9.24 6.09 2.02
C GLY A 648 -8.57 7.39 2.47
N THR A 649 -8.35 7.48 3.77
CA THR A 649 -7.67 8.59 4.44
C THR A 649 -6.33 8.12 4.97
N SER A 650 -5.23 8.77 4.59
CA SER A 650 -3.92 8.43 5.16
C SER A 650 -3.91 8.58 6.68
N PHE A 651 -3.42 7.55 7.36
CA PHE A 651 -3.19 7.56 8.81
C PHE A 651 -1.72 7.81 9.19
N ALA A 652 -0.88 8.29 8.25
CA ALA A 652 0.52 8.64 8.52
C ALA A 652 0.69 9.61 9.70
N TYR A 653 -0.29 10.50 9.94
CA TYR A 653 -0.33 11.42 11.06
C TYR A 653 -0.31 10.74 12.43
N THR A 654 -0.81 9.50 12.53
CA THR A 654 -0.84 8.74 13.80
C THR A 654 0.52 8.15 14.16
N LEU A 655 1.47 8.09 13.22
CA LEU A 655 2.79 7.50 13.47
C LEU A 655 3.55 8.28 14.57
N ALA A 656 3.44 9.60 14.56
CA ALA A 656 4.11 10.47 15.52
C ALA A 656 3.25 10.87 16.72
N ASP A 657 1.92 10.79 16.62
CA ASP A 657 0.97 11.30 17.63
C ASP A 657 -0.13 10.28 17.92
N ALA A 658 -0.09 9.69 19.13
CA ALA A 658 -1.08 8.71 19.58
C ALA A 658 -2.43 9.36 19.89
N ASP A 659 -2.43 10.64 20.27
CA ASP A 659 -3.62 11.38 20.70
C ASP A 659 -4.21 12.25 19.56
N ALA A 660 -3.68 12.12 18.34
CA ALA A 660 -4.20 12.85 17.20
C ALA A 660 -5.67 12.54 16.93
N ASP A 661 -6.43 13.57 16.59
CA ASP A 661 -7.85 13.43 16.25
C ASP A 661 -8.03 12.46 15.05
N GLU A 662 -9.07 11.64 15.13
CA GLU A 662 -9.48 10.72 14.10
C GLU A 662 -9.85 11.46 12.80
N ARG A 663 -9.27 11.07 11.66
CA ARG A 663 -9.53 11.70 10.36
C ARG A 663 -10.47 10.88 9.48
N HIS A 664 -10.52 9.57 9.67
CA HIS A 664 -11.46 8.68 8.99
C HIS A 664 -12.72 8.54 9.84
N THR A 665 -13.72 9.35 9.60
CA THR A 665 -14.88 9.51 10.49
C THR A 665 -16.16 8.87 9.98
N VAL A 666 -16.18 8.38 8.72
CA VAL A 666 -17.36 7.73 8.12
C VAL A 666 -16.93 6.56 7.25
N GLN A 667 -17.43 5.36 7.53
CA GLN A 667 -17.19 4.17 6.71
C GLN A 667 -18.42 3.26 6.69
N TYR A 668 -18.83 2.84 5.49
CA TYR A 668 -19.85 1.79 5.36
C TYR A 668 -19.22 0.40 5.24
N PHE A 669 -19.98 -0.61 5.62
CA PHE A 669 -19.66 -2.02 5.47
C PHE A 669 -20.87 -2.74 4.88
N GLU A 670 -20.66 -3.61 3.91
CA GLU A 670 -21.69 -4.49 3.36
C GLU A 670 -21.06 -5.71 2.71
N ASN A 671 -21.54 -6.89 3.08
CA ASN A 671 -21.31 -8.14 2.36
C ASN A 671 -22.52 -9.04 2.50
N TYR A 672 -23.01 -9.53 1.39
CA TYR A 672 -24.12 -10.51 1.31
C TYR A 672 -25.37 -10.09 2.10
N GLY A 673 -25.66 -8.78 2.15
CA GLY A 673 -26.81 -8.23 2.87
C GLY A 673 -26.56 -7.90 4.34
N SER A 674 -25.51 -8.42 4.96
CA SER A 674 -25.06 -7.99 6.28
C SER A 674 -24.35 -6.66 6.15
N ARG A 675 -24.75 -5.62 6.90
CA ARG A 675 -24.34 -4.25 6.66
C ARG A 675 -24.18 -3.40 7.91
N ALA A 676 -23.32 -2.38 7.82
CA ALA A 676 -23.12 -1.39 8.87
C ALA A 676 -22.66 -0.03 8.33
N ILE A 677 -22.86 0.99 9.14
CA ILE A 677 -22.29 2.33 8.97
C ILE A 677 -21.60 2.75 10.25
N TYR A 678 -20.33 3.13 10.14
CA TYR A 678 -19.59 3.86 11.17
C TYR A 678 -19.65 5.35 10.88
N LYS A 679 -19.94 6.16 11.90
CA LYS A 679 -19.84 7.61 11.82
C LYS A 679 -19.54 8.20 13.20
N ASP A 680 -18.39 8.87 13.34
CA ASP A 680 -18.00 9.62 14.53
C ASP A 680 -18.15 8.80 15.84
N GLY A 681 -17.68 7.55 15.86
CA GLY A 681 -17.77 6.64 17.00
C GLY A 681 -19.06 5.81 17.05
N TRP A 682 -20.09 6.20 16.34
CA TRP A 682 -21.35 5.44 16.27
C TRP A 682 -21.28 4.33 15.21
N TRP A 683 -21.88 3.20 15.52
CA TRP A 683 -22.00 2.04 14.63
C TRP A 683 -23.45 1.57 14.58
N ALA A 684 -24.10 1.78 13.45
CA ALA A 684 -25.44 1.22 13.20
C ALA A 684 -25.30 0.05 12.23
N CYS A 685 -25.96 -1.07 12.51
CA CYS A 685 -25.81 -2.28 11.71
C CYS A 685 -27.08 -3.13 11.63
N ALA A 686 -27.15 -3.95 10.57
CA ALA A 686 -28.19 -4.96 10.40
C ALA A 686 -27.57 -6.26 9.91
N LYS A 687 -27.78 -7.32 10.68
CA LYS A 687 -27.39 -8.68 10.32
C LYS A 687 -28.55 -9.37 9.63
N LEU A 688 -28.31 -10.08 8.51
CA LEU A 688 -29.31 -11.00 7.98
C LEU A 688 -29.62 -12.11 8.98
N ASP A 689 -30.90 -12.44 9.09
CA ASP A 689 -31.35 -13.55 9.93
C ASP A 689 -31.07 -14.89 9.27
N LYS A 690 -29.78 -15.17 9.07
CA LYS A 690 -29.24 -16.46 8.60
C LYS A 690 -27.84 -16.68 9.17
N LEU A 691 -27.43 -17.93 9.22
CA LEU A 691 -26.02 -18.25 9.51
C LEU A 691 -25.16 -18.06 8.25
N PRO A 692 -23.87 -17.69 8.37
CA PRO A 692 -22.98 -17.43 7.24
C PRO A 692 -22.90 -18.59 6.24
N TRP A 693 -22.95 -19.82 6.72
CA TRP A 693 -22.87 -21.04 5.91
C TRP A 693 -24.22 -21.59 5.48
N ASP A 694 -25.34 -20.93 5.78
CA ASP A 694 -26.65 -21.38 5.38
C ASP A 694 -27.00 -20.95 3.95
N PHE A 695 -26.69 -21.82 3.00
CA PHE A 695 -27.01 -21.70 1.58
C PHE A 695 -28.08 -22.71 1.13
N THR A 696 -28.93 -23.16 2.04
CA THR A 696 -30.03 -24.04 1.70
C THR A 696 -30.95 -23.37 0.66
N PRO A 697 -31.64 -24.17 -0.20
CA PRO A 697 -32.58 -23.60 -1.16
C PRO A 697 -33.69 -22.76 -0.50
N GLU A 698 -34.09 -23.10 0.72
CA GLU A 698 -35.09 -22.33 1.49
C GLU A 698 -34.53 -20.94 1.86
N THR A 699 -33.33 -20.87 2.42
CA THR A 699 -32.64 -19.61 2.77
C THR A 699 -32.37 -18.78 1.54
N LEU A 700 -31.83 -19.36 0.46
CA LEU A 700 -31.60 -18.67 -0.78
C LEU A 700 -32.88 -18.11 -1.41
N ASN A 701 -33.98 -18.81 -1.30
CA ASN A 701 -35.30 -18.33 -1.76
C ASN A 701 -35.82 -17.19 -0.86
N ARG A 702 -35.69 -17.30 0.47
CA ARG A 702 -36.11 -16.27 1.44
C ARG A 702 -35.40 -14.92 1.19
N PHE A 703 -34.09 -14.95 0.94
CA PHE A 703 -33.27 -13.75 0.66
C PHE A 703 -33.10 -13.47 -0.83
N GLY A 704 -33.82 -14.16 -1.70
CA GLY A 704 -33.79 -14.00 -3.15
C GLY A 704 -34.60 -12.80 -3.64
N PRO A 705 -34.44 -12.44 -4.93
CA PRO A 705 -35.10 -11.29 -5.54
C PRO A 705 -36.64 -11.36 -5.41
N GLY A 706 -37.23 -10.29 -4.87
CA GLY A 706 -38.65 -10.14 -4.69
C GLY A 706 -39.25 -10.81 -3.43
N ASN A 707 -38.43 -11.53 -2.65
CA ASN A 707 -38.85 -12.16 -1.39
C ASN A 707 -38.24 -11.49 -0.16
N TYR A 708 -37.16 -10.72 -0.34
CA TYR A 708 -36.45 -10.03 0.73
C TYR A 708 -36.71 -8.54 0.68
N ASN A 709 -37.05 -7.96 1.82
CA ASN A 709 -37.21 -6.51 1.99
C ASN A 709 -36.24 -6.02 3.07
N PRO A 710 -35.18 -5.30 2.70
CA PRO A 710 -34.19 -4.80 3.66
C PRO A 710 -34.72 -3.74 4.64
N GLU A 711 -35.89 -3.15 4.38
CA GLU A 711 -36.54 -2.19 5.28
C GLU A 711 -37.13 -2.90 6.53
N GLU A 712 -37.34 -4.21 6.46
CA GLU A 712 -37.86 -5.04 7.56
C GLU A 712 -36.75 -5.58 8.48
N ASP A 713 -35.49 -5.34 8.13
CA ASP A 713 -34.37 -5.82 8.93
C ASP A 713 -34.32 -5.10 10.28
N VAL A 714 -33.94 -5.88 11.29
CA VAL A 714 -33.69 -5.35 12.64
C VAL A 714 -32.32 -4.69 12.67
N TRP A 715 -32.29 -3.40 12.95
CA TRP A 715 -31.07 -2.66 13.13
C TRP A 715 -30.68 -2.56 14.60
N GLU A 716 -29.37 -2.60 14.84
CA GLU A 716 -28.72 -2.43 16.12
C GLU A 716 -27.88 -1.15 16.09
N LEU A 717 -27.64 -0.54 17.26
CA LEU A 717 -26.89 0.68 17.40
C LEU A 717 -25.90 0.58 18.56
N TYR A 718 -24.65 0.98 18.32
CA TYR A 718 -23.58 0.95 19.31
C TYR A 718 -22.79 2.25 19.32
N TYR A 719 -22.23 2.63 20.47
CA TYR A 719 -21.28 3.75 20.59
C TYR A 719 -19.91 3.19 20.99
N LEU A 720 -19.05 2.98 20.00
CA LEU A 720 -17.79 2.24 20.13
C LEU A 720 -16.77 2.86 21.10
N PRO A 721 -16.72 4.19 21.33
CA PRO A 721 -15.86 4.74 22.36
C PRO A 721 -16.17 4.24 23.78
N ASP A 722 -17.42 3.95 24.09
CA ASP A 722 -17.87 3.42 25.38
C ASP A 722 -18.15 1.91 25.35
N ASP A 723 -18.24 1.33 24.16
CA ASP A 723 -18.55 -0.10 23.93
C ASP A 723 -17.61 -0.68 22.86
N PHE A 724 -16.38 -0.96 23.24
CA PHE A 724 -15.34 -1.44 22.32
C PHE A 724 -15.71 -2.72 21.58
N SER A 725 -16.52 -3.59 22.18
CA SER A 725 -16.84 -4.95 21.69
C SER A 725 -18.18 -5.07 20.97
N GLN A 726 -19.01 -4.04 20.93
CA GLN A 726 -20.43 -4.11 20.48
C GLN A 726 -21.27 -5.03 21.39
N ALA A 727 -21.18 -4.90 22.68
CA ALA A 727 -21.95 -5.68 23.65
C ALA A 727 -23.31 -5.07 23.96
N ASN A 728 -23.45 -3.73 23.87
CA ASN A 728 -24.59 -2.99 24.40
C ASN A 728 -25.38 -2.29 23.27
N ASN A 729 -26.45 -2.92 22.81
CA ASN A 729 -27.32 -2.37 21.77
C ASN A 729 -28.14 -1.18 22.31
N LEU A 730 -27.98 -0.01 21.74
CA LEU A 730 -28.63 1.26 22.09
C LEU A 730 -29.82 1.62 21.18
N ALA A 731 -30.24 0.76 20.27
CA ALA A 731 -31.26 1.08 19.26
C ALA A 731 -32.57 1.58 19.87
N ASP A 732 -33.06 0.91 20.92
CA ASP A 732 -34.30 1.32 21.63
C ASP A 732 -34.12 2.61 22.45
N GLN A 733 -32.89 2.91 22.89
CA GLN A 733 -32.58 4.06 23.73
C GLN A 733 -32.29 5.34 22.91
N GLN A 734 -31.83 5.15 21.64
CA GLN A 734 -31.38 6.22 20.75
C GLN A 734 -31.99 6.08 19.35
N PRO A 735 -33.31 5.99 19.21
CA PRO A 735 -33.97 5.72 17.92
C PRO A 735 -33.72 6.82 16.88
N GLU A 736 -33.62 8.09 17.31
CA GLU A 736 -33.34 9.22 16.41
C GLU A 736 -31.93 9.11 15.82
N LYS A 737 -30.93 8.69 16.61
CA LYS A 737 -29.56 8.49 16.16
C LYS A 737 -29.48 7.30 15.21
N LEU A 738 -30.22 6.24 15.47
CA LEU A 738 -30.31 5.08 14.57
C LEU A 738 -30.84 5.49 13.21
N GLU A 739 -31.95 6.24 13.14
CA GLU A 739 -32.53 6.69 11.87
C GLU A 739 -31.57 7.65 11.12
N GLU A 740 -30.88 8.57 11.83
CA GLU A 740 -29.82 9.39 11.21
C GLU A 740 -28.76 8.54 10.50
N LEU A 741 -28.29 7.49 11.16
CA LEU A 741 -27.22 6.63 10.60
C LEU A 741 -27.72 5.73 9.47
N LYS A 742 -28.96 5.27 9.53
CA LYS A 742 -29.59 4.54 8.42
C LYS A 742 -29.67 5.42 7.16
N GLU A 743 -30.04 6.70 7.31
CA GLU A 743 -30.03 7.66 6.20
C GLU A 743 -28.63 7.89 5.63
N VAL A 744 -27.58 7.88 6.48
CA VAL A 744 -26.18 8.00 6.00
C VAL A 744 -25.73 6.75 5.25
N PHE A 745 -26.20 5.57 5.63
CA PHE A 745 -25.88 4.32 4.94
C PHE A 745 -26.47 4.28 3.52
N TRP A 746 -27.73 4.70 3.33
CA TRP A 746 -28.46 4.69 2.06
C TRP A 746 -28.10 5.90 1.17
#